data_742606ba921a8f95521c79148e34a703
#
_entry.id   742606ba921a8f95521c79148e34a703
#
_cell.length_a   1.000
_cell.length_b   1.000
_cell.length_c   1.000
_cell.angle_alpha   90.00
_cell.angle_beta   90.00
_cell.angle_gamma   90.00
#
_symmetry.space_group_name_H-M   'P 1'
#
loop_
_entity.id
_entity.type
_entity.pdbx_description
1 polymer ?
#
loop_
_entity_poly.entity_id
_entity_poly.type
_entity_poly.pdbx_seq_one_letter_code
_entity_poly.pdbx_strand_id
1 'polypeptide(L)'
;MVLYILKVVKQNSLQNIFENEIILEFILKMNELQLNFLPKEKDIEELFREIENINKSNKSFNLHKIKNLFIKIKNEYLCKYKNDFFPKEKEREYFRTIIKNISQTTNDKFDFYISLIPILIKGCSIKFGYEPRDIQIIALLFFLFKDANKGLIEQIYTGEGKTIIISFLATIKALEGKKVDILTSSCVLAERDAKEMKEFYNLFGLSVDYCKTNNDIENDSNLENFKCYNANIVYGDSLSFEGDILRTNFMGIVGRGNNRPFDCIIIDEIDNICIDNIKNTTELLDNFHGYKFLEYIYLYIYNQLQEINKNIKQKLLIENQIENYQLFIIKNRNNIIEKLIELSKKELLDFQKLSEKNIIIPENLHSFVKMRIKKWCESAYDAMYIYKENREYIISNDSEYGFKTIKPIDFSNTGVIQENTVWTGLHQFLEIKEGLRLTEENINSCYMSNLSFFKKYISKEENNIYGLTGTLGTNKSQIALQKLYNLNIFFIPSFKESKFKYLPPKITNDINEYQNMLIKEITEIAMNQRAILVIFKYIEEVNIIYDILLNMGIQKENIIKYTRNDINEQKNFLNDEIKCGSVILSTNLSGRGTDIKISKLLEINNGLHVILTFIPTSKRIEDQAFGRAGRKGESGSAQYILYSEKTFNQLIEERDMREEKDLTFLIEVYQKKIDLFAEIFEDFSCFLKKIENKIGNNETLLLDIKEKWALFLVENELTDIEKEYKNEKSLEFDNQLFASIKPKFQRFKQSIYKDITGEYNYLNTLILSKTNLIKNCDEAIRRDPVATLGAYMYRAFENVNNKEKNYKIKLFDDLKILENNLLILKNQFLFYKEMMDKLNIKENSDLFMQNQEKIKFVEELYTIINHNTTTIEKYLNKNEYELNAKRVFLRELNFEKKYSKDILEYFKDYGGICLFQLQA
;
A
#
# COMPACT_ATOMS: atom_id res chain seq x y z
N MET A 1 -9.13 -15.45 -50.74
CA MET A 1 -10.17 -14.49 -51.11
C MET A 1 -9.87 -13.09 -50.60
N VAL A 2 -9.65 -12.88 -49.31
CA VAL A 2 -9.21 -11.55 -48.72
C VAL A 2 -7.95 -11.01 -49.38
N LEU A 3 -6.93 -11.86 -49.60
CA LEU A 3 -5.71 -11.50 -50.35
C LEU A 3 -5.96 -11.14 -51.81
N TYR A 4 -6.99 -11.71 -52.42
CA TYR A 4 -7.41 -11.37 -53.78
C TYR A 4 -8.11 -10.02 -53.82
N ILE A 5 -8.96 -9.72 -52.85
CA ILE A 5 -9.65 -8.42 -52.71
C ILE A 5 -8.62 -7.34 -52.37
N LEU A 6 -7.67 -7.57 -51.49
CA LEU A 6 -6.61 -6.63 -51.20
C LEU A 6 -5.67 -6.39 -52.41
N LYS A 7 -5.51 -7.36 -53.30
CA LYS A 7 -4.80 -7.21 -54.58
C LYS A 7 -5.59 -6.38 -55.57
N VAL A 8 -6.91 -6.56 -55.65
CA VAL A 8 -7.83 -5.82 -56.51
C VAL A 8 -7.98 -4.38 -56.05
N VAL A 9 -8.07 -4.13 -54.75
CA VAL A 9 -8.11 -2.78 -54.13
C VAL A 9 -6.78 -2.03 -54.34
N LYS A 10 -5.65 -2.73 -54.36
CA LYS A 10 -4.32 -2.11 -54.63
C LYS A 10 -4.12 -1.79 -56.13
N GLN A 11 -4.86 -2.38 -57.03
CA GLN A 11 -4.70 -2.21 -58.48
C GLN A 11 -5.68 -1.24 -59.14
N ASN A 12 -6.80 -0.90 -58.48
CA ASN A 12 -7.85 -0.05 -59.06
C ASN A 12 -8.12 1.20 -58.19
N SER A 13 -8.38 2.33 -58.86
CA SER A 13 -8.78 3.57 -58.19
C SER A 13 -10.11 3.39 -57.47
N LEU A 14 -10.31 4.00 -56.32
CA LEU A 14 -11.46 3.89 -55.43
C LEU A 14 -12.83 4.06 -56.11
N GLN A 15 -12.93 4.76 -57.25
CA GLN A 15 -14.18 5.00 -57.99
C GLN A 15 -14.74 3.74 -58.68
N ASN A 16 -13.91 2.79 -59.09
CA ASN A 16 -14.36 1.57 -59.79
C ASN A 16 -14.77 0.43 -58.79
N ILE A 17 -14.60 0.64 -57.50
CA ILE A 17 -14.91 -0.40 -56.49
C ILE A 17 -16.40 -0.40 -56.12
N PHE A 18 -17.06 0.76 -56.23
CA PHE A 18 -18.51 0.88 -55.89
C PHE A 18 -19.47 0.42 -56.99
N GLU A 19 -19.00 0.27 -58.23
CA GLU A 19 -19.82 -0.19 -59.36
C GLU A 19 -19.81 -1.73 -59.55
N ASN A 20 -19.10 -2.47 -58.71
CA ASN A 20 -18.95 -3.93 -58.88
C ASN A 20 -19.92 -4.67 -57.95
N GLU A 21 -21.07 -5.12 -58.49
CA GLU A 21 -22.12 -5.86 -57.76
C GLU A 21 -21.57 -7.01 -56.89
N ILE A 22 -20.51 -7.66 -57.35
CA ILE A 22 -19.86 -8.77 -56.63
C ILE A 22 -19.19 -8.30 -55.34
N ILE A 23 -18.64 -7.07 -55.34
CA ILE A 23 -18.03 -6.50 -54.15
C ILE A 23 -19.10 -6.02 -53.17
N LEU A 24 -20.22 -5.48 -53.71
CA LEU A 24 -21.37 -5.07 -52.92
C LEU A 24 -22.05 -6.30 -52.25
N GLU A 25 -22.25 -7.37 -53.04
CA GLU A 25 -22.80 -8.64 -52.53
C GLU A 25 -21.86 -9.30 -51.50
N PHE A 26 -20.57 -9.18 -51.69
CA PHE A 26 -19.59 -9.66 -50.70
C PHE A 26 -19.57 -8.80 -49.42
N ILE A 27 -19.67 -7.48 -49.54
CA ILE A 27 -19.79 -6.56 -48.39
C ILE A 27 -21.12 -6.81 -47.65
N LEU A 28 -22.24 -7.04 -48.40
CA LEU A 28 -23.53 -7.39 -47.80
C LEU A 28 -23.47 -8.76 -47.07
N LYS A 29 -22.87 -9.80 -47.70
CA LYS A 29 -22.63 -11.09 -47.04
C LYS A 29 -21.66 -11.02 -45.87
N MET A 30 -20.65 -10.18 -45.96
CA MET A 30 -19.75 -9.91 -44.82
C MET A 30 -20.47 -9.18 -43.67
N ASN A 31 -21.37 -8.25 -44.00
CA ASN A 31 -22.22 -7.57 -43.02
C ASN A 31 -23.25 -8.54 -42.39
N GLU A 32 -23.88 -9.44 -43.20
CA GLU A 32 -24.74 -10.52 -42.70
C GLU A 32 -23.96 -11.54 -41.83
N LEU A 33 -22.74 -11.91 -42.24
CA LEU A 33 -21.85 -12.74 -41.44
C LEU A 33 -21.42 -12.01 -40.17
N GLN A 34 -21.13 -10.70 -40.21
CA GLN A 34 -20.83 -9.90 -39.02
C GLN A 34 -22.01 -9.84 -38.05
N LEU A 35 -23.25 -9.65 -38.58
CA LEU A 35 -24.47 -9.65 -37.76
C LEU A 35 -24.73 -11.01 -37.10
N ASN A 36 -24.36 -12.13 -37.74
CA ASN A 36 -24.46 -13.47 -37.18
C ASN A 36 -23.29 -13.82 -36.22
N PHE A 37 -22.16 -13.12 -36.26
CA PHE A 37 -21.03 -13.30 -35.37
C PHE A 37 -21.10 -12.42 -34.14
N LEU A 38 -21.90 -11.34 -34.13
CA LEU A 38 -22.07 -10.54 -32.91
C LEU A 38 -22.85 -11.35 -31.87
N PRO A 39 -22.39 -11.40 -30.63
CA PRO A 39 -23.12 -12.08 -29.57
C PRO A 39 -24.49 -11.41 -29.39
N LYS A 40 -25.52 -12.23 -29.40
CA LYS A 40 -26.91 -11.79 -29.24
C LYS A 40 -27.08 -11.17 -27.84
N GLU A 41 -27.71 -9.99 -27.82
CA GLU A 41 -28.10 -9.38 -26.55
C GLU A 41 -29.32 -10.13 -26.01
N LYS A 42 -29.30 -10.39 -24.68
CA LYS A 42 -30.40 -11.07 -24.00
C LYS A 42 -31.55 -10.10 -23.80
N ASP A 43 -32.77 -10.58 -24.02
CA ASP A 43 -33.95 -9.81 -23.71
C ASP A 43 -34.25 -9.72 -22.21
N ILE A 44 -35.20 -8.86 -21.82
CA ILE A 44 -35.52 -8.62 -20.41
C ILE A 44 -36.01 -9.88 -19.71
N GLU A 45 -36.82 -10.71 -20.40
CA GLU A 45 -37.34 -11.95 -19.85
C GLU A 45 -36.23 -12.99 -19.61
N GLU A 46 -35.31 -13.10 -20.56
CA GLU A 46 -34.12 -13.95 -20.43
C GLU A 46 -33.25 -13.51 -19.26
N LEU A 47 -33.00 -12.20 -19.11
CA LEU A 47 -32.19 -11.66 -18.01
C LEU A 47 -32.82 -11.96 -16.64
N PHE A 48 -34.12 -11.69 -16.44
CA PHE A 48 -34.77 -11.98 -15.18
C PHE A 48 -34.88 -13.48 -14.86
N ARG A 49 -35.06 -14.32 -15.88
CA ARG A 49 -35.04 -15.78 -15.70
C ARG A 49 -33.66 -16.28 -15.28
N GLU A 50 -32.59 -15.77 -15.86
CA GLU A 50 -31.23 -16.11 -15.44
C GLU A 50 -30.92 -15.61 -14.02
N ILE A 51 -31.31 -14.37 -13.70
CA ILE A 51 -31.17 -13.82 -12.34
C ILE A 51 -31.86 -14.73 -11.32
N GLU A 52 -33.08 -15.17 -11.59
CA GLU A 52 -33.81 -16.07 -10.71
C GLU A 52 -33.09 -17.43 -10.57
N ASN A 53 -32.61 -17.97 -11.68
CA ASN A 53 -31.91 -19.24 -11.69
C ASN A 53 -30.58 -19.22 -10.91
N ILE A 54 -29.79 -18.18 -11.08
CA ILE A 54 -28.47 -18.03 -10.42
C ILE A 54 -28.66 -17.76 -8.93
N ASN A 55 -29.67 -16.99 -8.54
CA ASN A 55 -29.90 -16.56 -7.15
C ASN A 55 -30.99 -17.36 -6.41
N LYS A 56 -31.27 -18.61 -6.82
CA LYS A 56 -32.34 -19.48 -6.23
C LYS A 56 -32.29 -19.60 -4.70
N SER A 57 -31.10 -19.59 -4.12
CA SER A 57 -30.90 -19.68 -2.68
C SER A 57 -31.10 -18.34 -1.95
N ASN A 58 -31.08 -17.21 -2.67
CA ASN A 58 -31.17 -15.88 -2.11
C ASN A 58 -32.58 -15.30 -2.25
N LYS A 59 -33.37 -15.39 -1.18
CA LYS A 59 -34.75 -14.86 -1.15
C LYS A 59 -34.85 -13.40 -0.70
N SER A 60 -33.76 -12.66 -0.66
CA SER A 60 -33.71 -11.29 -0.15
C SER A 60 -34.49 -10.28 -1.00
N PHE A 61 -34.73 -10.60 -2.28
CA PHE A 61 -35.36 -9.68 -3.22
C PHE A 61 -36.66 -10.23 -3.81
N ASN A 62 -37.65 -9.34 -3.96
CA ASN A 62 -38.86 -9.63 -4.73
C ASN A 62 -38.60 -9.28 -6.20
N LEU A 63 -38.18 -10.28 -6.99
CA LEU A 63 -37.80 -10.12 -8.40
C LEU A 63 -38.95 -9.55 -9.26
N HIS A 64 -40.19 -9.96 -9.00
CA HIS A 64 -41.36 -9.43 -9.72
C HIS A 64 -41.55 -7.92 -9.48
N LYS A 65 -41.32 -7.47 -8.24
CA LYS A 65 -41.39 -6.05 -7.89
C LYS A 65 -40.32 -5.25 -8.63
N ILE A 66 -39.09 -5.76 -8.65
CA ILE A 66 -37.95 -5.11 -9.32
C ILE A 66 -38.16 -5.06 -10.83
N LYS A 67 -38.66 -6.14 -11.43
CA LYS A 67 -39.01 -6.19 -12.87
C LYS A 67 -40.07 -5.14 -13.23
N ASN A 68 -41.15 -5.07 -12.48
CA ASN A 68 -42.20 -4.08 -12.70
C ASN A 68 -41.67 -2.64 -12.56
N LEU A 69 -40.77 -2.41 -11.61
CA LEU A 69 -40.14 -1.14 -11.41
C LEU A 69 -39.25 -0.76 -12.60
N PHE A 70 -38.42 -1.69 -13.04
CA PHE A 70 -37.56 -1.52 -14.21
C PHE A 70 -38.39 -1.12 -15.46
N ILE A 71 -39.51 -1.83 -15.71
CA ILE A 71 -40.40 -1.52 -16.83
C ILE A 71 -41.00 -0.10 -16.70
N LYS A 72 -41.42 0.31 -15.50
CA LYS A 72 -41.93 1.67 -15.27
C LYS A 72 -40.84 2.73 -15.57
N ILE A 73 -39.64 2.54 -15.09
CA ILE A 73 -38.50 3.45 -15.34
C ILE A 73 -38.20 3.57 -16.83
N LYS A 74 -38.16 2.44 -17.56
CA LYS A 74 -37.94 2.45 -19.00
C LYS A 74 -39.05 3.19 -19.75
N ASN A 75 -40.29 2.94 -19.39
CA ASN A 75 -41.44 3.62 -20.02
C ASN A 75 -41.41 5.14 -19.74
N GLU A 76 -41.08 5.54 -18.52
CA GLU A 76 -40.92 6.94 -18.14
C GLU A 76 -39.80 7.61 -18.97
N TYR A 77 -38.64 6.94 -19.10
CA TYR A 77 -37.55 7.42 -19.95
C TYR A 77 -37.95 7.57 -21.40
N LEU A 78 -38.60 6.54 -21.99
CA LEU A 78 -39.00 6.55 -23.38
C LEU A 78 -40.07 7.65 -23.68
N CYS A 79 -41.02 7.83 -22.77
CA CYS A 79 -42.12 8.79 -22.97
C CYS A 79 -41.69 10.25 -22.76
N LYS A 80 -40.79 10.51 -21.75
CA LYS A 80 -40.54 11.91 -21.36
C LYS A 80 -39.15 12.42 -21.80
N TYR A 81 -38.13 11.59 -21.88
CA TYR A 81 -36.76 12.09 -21.98
C TYR A 81 -35.98 11.64 -23.22
N LYS A 82 -36.36 10.54 -23.88
CA LYS A 82 -35.55 9.99 -24.97
C LYS A 82 -35.39 10.97 -26.14
N ASN A 83 -36.47 11.61 -26.55
CA ASN A 83 -36.50 12.50 -27.70
C ASN A 83 -36.32 13.99 -27.37
N ASP A 84 -36.18 14.33 -26.08
CA ASP A 84 -36.00 15.73 -25.70
C ASP A 84 -34.61 16.22 -26.10
N PHE A 85 -34.62 17.38 -26.78
CA PHE A 85 -33.39 18.06 -27.23
C PHE A 85 -33.13 19.25 -26.31
N PHE A 86 -31.90 19.29 -25.72
CA PHE A 86 -31.51 20.38 -24.82
C PHE A 86 -30.36 21.19 -25.40
N PRO A 87 -30.43 22.54 -25.37
CA PRO A 87 -29.30 23.39 -25.72
C PRO A 87 -28.19 23.18 -24.66
N LYS A 88 -26.95 22.96 -25.09
CA LYS A 88 -25.78 22.71 -24.22
C LYS A 88 -25.60 23.75 -23.11
N GLU A 89 -25.98 25.01 -23.38
CA GLU A 89 -25.82 26.13 -22.43
C GLU A 89 -26.77 26.05 -21.22
N LYS A 90 -27.91 25.34 -21.34
CA LYS A 90 -28.95 25.24 -20.28
C LYS A 90 -29.07 23.87 -19.65
N GLU A 91 -28.22 22.90 -20.00
CA GLU A 91 -28.28 21.52 -19.49
C GLU A 91 -28.29 21.49 -17.97
N ARG A 92 -27.31 22.15 -17.33
CA ARG A 92 -27.15 22.14 -15.86
C ARG A 92 -28.35 22.76 -15.13
N GLU A 93 -28.87 23.87 -15.62
CA GLU A 93 -30.01 24.55 -15.01
C GLU A 93 -31.28 23.69 -15.11
N TYR A 94 -31.46 23.05 -16.25
CA TYR A 94 -32.58 22.14 -16.48
C TYR A 94 -32.55 20.94 -15.54
N PHE A 95 -31.43 20.23 -15.45
CA PHE A 95 -31.32 19.06 -14.56
C PHE A 95 -31.52 19.45 -13.09
N ARG A 96 -30.94 20.57 -12.64
CA ARG A 96 -31.14 21.08 -11.27
C ARG A 96 -32.59 21.40 -10.96
N THR A 97 -33.29 22.01 -11.91
CA THR A 97 -34.70 22.40 -11.77
C THR A 97 -35.58 21.14 -11.63
N ILE A 98 -35.36 20.13 -12.49
CA ILE A 98 -36.10 18.86 -12.41
C ILE A 98 -35.84 18.15 -11.11
N ILE A 99 -34.60 18.03 -10.67
CA ILE A 99 -34.25 17.38 -9.41
C ILE A 99 -34.93 18.08 -8.23
N LYS A 100 -34.91 19.41 -8.21
CA LYS A 100 -35.59 20.18 -7.18
C LYS A 100 -37.10 19.89 -7.17
N ASN A 101 -37.73 19.82 -8.35
CA ASN A 101 -39.13 19.49 -8.48
C ASN A 101 -39.42 18.06 -7.98
N ILE A 102 -38.61 17.07 -8.36
CA ILE A 102 -38.77 15.69 -7.90
C ILE A 102 -38.66 15.60 -6.40
N SER A 103 -37.64 16.23 -5.79
CA SER A 103 -37.45 16.22 -4.35
C SER A 103 -38.60 16.90 -3.56
N GLN A 104 -39.36 17.81 -4.21
CA GLN A 104 -40.52 18.47 -3.61
C GLN A 104 -41.84 17.72 -3.81
N THR A 105 -41.95 16.91 -4.88
CA THR A 105 -43.22 16.26 -5.29
C THR A 105 -43.32 14.81 -4.86
N THR A 106 -42.20 14.17 -4.51
CA THR A 106 -42.15 12.75 -4.15
C THR A 106 -42.05 12.60 -2.63
N ASN A 107 -43.06 11.98 -2.01
CA ASN A 107 -43.08 11.70 -0.58
C ASN A 107 -42.54 10.30 -0.23
N ASP A 108 -42.35 9.43 -1.24
CA ASP A 108 -41.86 8.07 -1.06
C ASP A 108 -40.54 7.87 -1.85
N LYS A 109 -39.59 7.16 -1.28
CA LYS A 109 -38.33 6.78 -1.92
C LYS A 109 -38.55 6.04 -3.25
N PHE A 110 -39.62 5.28 -3.34
CA PHE A 110 -39.95 4.51 -4.53
C PHE A 110 -40.25 5.40 -5.73
N ASP A 111 -41.15 6.38 -5.54
CA ASP A 111 -41.52 7.35 -6.57
C ASP A 111 -40.35 8.27 -6.92
N PHE A 112 -39.51 8.57 -5.94
CA PHE A 112 -38.28 9.31 -6.16
C PHE A 112 -37.35 8.58 -7.14
N TYR A 113 -37.09 7.27 -6.96
CA TYR A 113 -36.25 6.51 -7.87
C TYR A 113 -36.85 6.34 -9.27
N ILE A 114 -38.18 6.14 -9.38
CA ILE A 114 -38.87 6.07 -10.68
C ILE A 114 -38.69 7.35 -11.49
N SER A 115 -38.74 8.49 -10.82
CA SER A 115 -38.60 9.80 -11.46
C SER A 115 -37.15 10.18 -11.75
N LEU A 116 -36.20 9.77 -10.88
CA LEU A 116 -34.80 10.19 -10.97
C LEU A 116 -33.97 9.35 -11.96
N ILE A 117 -34.14 8.01 -11.99
CA ILE A 117 -33.32 7.14 -12.84
C ILE A 117 -33.46 7.47 -14.35
N PRO A 118 -34.65 7.77 -14.92
CA PRO A 118 -34.77 8.22 -16.29
C PRO A 118 -33.93 9.45 -16.61
N ILE A 119 -33.79 10.35 -15.66
CA ILE A 119 -32.98 11.57 -15.80
C ILE A 119 -31.50 11.26 -15.81
N LEU A 120 -31.06 10.28 -14.97
CA LEU A 120 -29.68 9.79 -14.98
C LEU A 120 -29.35 9.13 -16.33
N ILE A 121 -30.28 8.35 -16.88
CA ILE A 121 -30.13 7.74 -18.21
C ILE A 121 -29.94 8.84 -19.27
N LYS A 122 -30.76 9.91 -19.23
CA LYS A 122 -30.62 11.04 -20.16
C LYS A 122 -29.29 11.77 -19.96
N GLY A 123 -28.87 12.02 -18.72
CA GLY A 123 -27.55 12.62 -18.40
C GLY A 123 -26.38 11.79 -18.92
N CYS A 124 -26.49 10.48 -18.85
CA CYS A 124 -25.52 9.53 -19.41
C CYS A 124 -25.44 9.66 -20.93
N SER A 125 -26.60 9.64 -21.61
CA SER A 125 -26.71 9.79 -23.08
C SER A 125 -26.11 11.12 -23.56
N ILE A 126 -26.33 12.22 -22.83
CA ILE A 126 -25.80 13.54 -23.17
C ILE A 126 -24.28 13.59 -22.99
N LYS A 127 -23.74 13.05 -21.90
CA LYS A 127 -22.30 13.17 -21.56
C LYS A 127 -21.42 12.15 -22.26
N PHE A 128 -21.88 10.91 -22.37
CA PHE A 128 -21.09 9.82 -22.91
C PHE A 128 -21.51 9.38 -24.32
N GLY A 129 -22.65 9.88 -24.86
CA GLY A 129 -23.13 9.55 -26.17
C GLY A 129 -23.80 8.17 -26.29
N TYR A 130 -24.04 7.48 -25.18
CA TYR A 130 -24.70 6.18 -25.14
C TYR A 130 -25.63 6.06 -23.92
N GLU A 131 -26.65 5.22 -24.07
CA GLU A 131 -27.56 4.86 -22.97
C GLU A 131 -26.99 3.69 -22.18
N PRO A 132 -27.22 3.63 -20.83
CA PRO A 132 -26.85 2.48 -20.03
C PRO A 132 -27.62 1.24 -20.48
N ARG A 133 -27.00 0.07 -20.39
CA ARG A 133 -27.63 -1.22 -20.69
C ARG A 133 -28.68 -1.56 -19.65
N ASP A 134 -29.67 -2.36 -20.05
CA ASP A 134 -30.76 -2.77 -19.16
C ASP A 134 -30.23 -3.48 -17.91
N ILE A 135 -29.23 -4.33 -18.07
CA ILE A 135 -28.61 -5.04 -16.94
C ILE A 135 -27.96 -4.09 -15.90
N GLN A 136 -27.42 -2.94 -16.32
CA GLN A 136 -26.83 -1.95 -15.43
C GLN A 136 -27.90 -1.25 -14.59
N ILE A 137 -29.07 -0.97 -15.20
CA ILE A 137 -30.21 -0.40 -14.48
C ILE A 137 -30.79 -1.42 -13.50
N ILE A 138 -30.89 -2.68 -13.91
CA ILE A 138 -31.36 -3.78 -13.05
C ILE A 138 -30.45 -3.95 -11.85
N ALA A 139 -29.12 -3.97 -12.04
CA ALA A 139 -28.14 -4.01 -10.96
C ALA A 139 -28.29 -2.83 -10.00
N LEU A 140 -28.40 -1.61 -10.54
CA LEU A 140 -28.64 -0.41 -9.70
C LEU A 140 -29.90 -0.57 -8.82
N LEU A 141 -30.97 -1.19 -9.33
CA LEU A 141 -32.20 -1.40 -8.55
C LEU A 141 -31.98 -2.38 -7.38
N PHE A 142 -31.16 -3.41 -7.54
CA PHE A 142 -30.86 -4.31 -6.41
C PHE A 142 -30.12 -3.56 -5.31
N PHE A 143 -29.16 -2.69 -5.64
CA PHE A 143 -28.50 -1.83 -4.65
C PHE A 143 -29.46 -0.88 -3.93
N LEU A 144 -30.43 -0.33 -4.61
CA LEU A 144 -31.37 0.63 -4.03
C LEU A 144 -32.41 -0.03 -3.13
N PHE A 145 -32.75 -1.30 -3.39
CA PHE A 145 -33.74 -2.08 -2.64
C PHE A 145 -33.16 -3.16 -1.74
N LYS A 146 -31.88 -3.08 -1.41
CA LYS A 146 -31.24 -3.98 -0.45
C LYS A 146 -31.83 -3.79 0.97
N ASP A 147 -31.67 -4.81 1.81
CA ASP A 147 -31.99 -4.72 3.24
C ASP A 147 -31.13 -3.62 3.90
N ALA A 148 -31.75 -2.75 4.70
CA ALA A 148 -31.05 -1.65 5.35
C ALA A 148 -29.90 -2.15 6.26
N ASN A 149 -30.14 -3.21 7.01
CA ASN A 149 -29.20 -3.74 8.01
C ASN A 149 -28.03 -4.54 7.41
N LYS A 150 -28.07 -4.82 6.11
CA LYS A 150 -27.03 -5.58 5.41
C LYS A 150 -26.49 -4.77 4.24
N GLY A 151 -25.16 -4.77 4.06
CA GLY A 151 -24.57 -4.31 2.83
C GLY A 151 -24.85 -5.27 1.68
N LEU A 152 -24.56 -4.87 0.45
CA LEU A 152 -24.78 -5.69 -0.74
C LEU A 152 -23.54 -5.73 -1.61
N ILE A 153 -23.16 -6.92 -2.04
CA ILE A 153 -22.17 -7.14 -3.10
C ILE A 153 -22.88 -7.69 -4.33
N GLU A 154 -22.59 -7.10 -5.46
CA GLU A 154 -23.00 -7.62 -6.75
C GLU A 154 -21.81 -8.16 -7.52
N GLN A 155 -21.89 -9.44 -7.93
CA GLN A 155 -20.96 -9.96 -8.93
C GLN A 155 -21.45 -9.58 -10.31
N ILE A 156 -20.68 -8.72 -10.97
CA ILE A 156 -20.92 -8.22 -12.32
C ILE A 156 -19.67 -8.48 -13.14
N TYR A 157 -19.79 -9.27 -14.20
CA TYR A 157 -18.64 -9.67 -14.99
C TYR A 157 -17.82 -8.47 -15.51
N THR A 158 -16.52 -8.69 -15.64
CA THR A 158 -15.60 -7.66 -16.14
C THR A 158 -16.01 -7.20 -17.53
N GLY A 159 -16.03 -5.88 -17.76
CA GLY A 159 -16.47 -5.30 -19.04
C GLY A 159 -17.96 -4.97 -19.15
N GLU A 160 -18.79 -5.34 -18.18
CA GLU A 160 -20.23 -4.99 -18.19
C GLU A 160 -20.50 -3.52 -17.79
N GLY A 161 -19.46 -2.72 -17.54
CA GLY A 161 -19.57 -1.29 -17.31
C GLY A 161 -19.97 -0.93 -15.87
N LYS A 162 -19.30 -1.51 -14.89
CA LYS A 162 -19.45 -1.23 -13.44
C LYS A 162 -19.39 0.27 -13.12
N THR A 163 -18.55 1.03 -13.82
CA THR A 163 -18.37 2.48 -13.61
C THR A 163 -19.68 3.26 -13.74
N ILE A 164 -20.58 2.91 -14.67
CA ILE A 164 -21.89 3.56 -14.81
C ILE A 164 -22.79 3.24 -13.62
N ILE A 165 -22.79 2.01 -13.16
CA ILE A 165 -23.58 1.59 -11.99
C ILE A 165 -23.11 2.36 -10.74
N ILE A 166 -21.78 2.43 -10.53
CA ILE A 166 -21.13 3.18 -9.44
C ILE A 166 -21.54 4.65 -9.50
N SER A 167 -21.43 5.28 -10.67
CA SER A 167 -21.73 6.72 -10.83
C SER A 167 -23.21 7.03 -10.60
N PHE A 168 -24.13 6.17 -11.06
CA PHE A 168 -25.56 6.34 -10.81
C PHE A 168 -25.89 6.16 -9.34
N LEU A 169 -25.37 5.10 -8.71
CA LEU A 169 -25.57 4.86 -7.29
C LEU A 169 -25.02 6.02 -6.44
N ALA A 170 -23.82 6.49 -6.74
CA ALA A 170 -23.20 7.62 -6.04
C ALA A 170 -24.03 8.91 -6.21
N THR A 171 -24.53 9.18 -7.41
CA THR A 171 -25.41 10.33 -7.68
C THR A 171 -26.69 10.26 -6.86
N ILE A 172 -27.35 9.10 -6.83
CA ILE A 172 -28.59 8.92 -6.08
C ILE A 172 -28.33 9.11 -4.58
N LYS A 173 -27.31 8.47 -4.04
CA LYS A 173 -26.95 8.58 -2.63
C LYS A 173 -26.57 9.99 -2.22
N ALA A 174 -25.85 10.71 -3.08
CA ALA A 174 -25.50 12.11 -2.85
C ALA A 174 -26.73 13.03 -2.91
N LEU A 175 -27.69 12.77 -3.81
CA LEU A 175 -28.97 13.49 -3.87
C LEU A 175 -29.91 13.15 -2.71
N GLU A 176 -29.76 11.99 -2.09
CA GLU A 176 -30.39 11.65 -0.78
C GLU A 176 -29.76 12.42 0.40
N GLY A 177 -28.74 13.26 0.16
CA GLY A 177 -28.05 14.05 1.17
C GLY A 177 -26.87 13.34 1.83
N LYS A 178 -26.52 12.12 1.42
CA LYS A 178 -25.39 11.35 1.97
C LYS A 178 -24.06 11.82 1.37
N LYS A 179 -23.00 11.81 2.18
CA LYS A 179 -21.63 11.92 1.70
C LYS A 179 -21.18 10.57 1.19
N VAL A 180 -20.70 10.52 -0.05
CA VAL A 180 -20.36 9.27 -0.73
C VAL A 180 -18.86 9.15 -0.90
N ASP A 181 -18.28 8.05 -0.47
CA ASP A 181 -16.91 7.66 -0.69
C ASP A 181 -16.88 6.52 -1.70
N ILE A 182 -16.04 6.66 -2.73
CA ILE A 182 -15.85 5.63 -3.75
C ILE A 182 -14.43 5.11 -3.64
N LEU A 183 -14.32 3.82 -3.36
CA LEU A 183 -13.06 3.14 -3.18
C LEU A 183 -12.67 2.37 -4.43
N THR A 184 -11.46 2.61 -4.91
CA THR A 184 -10.84 1.91 -6.03
C THR A 184 -9.57 1.20 -5.59
N SER A 185 -9.02 0.35 -6.44
CA SER A 185 -7.83 -0.44 -6.10
C SER A 185 -6.51 0.36 -6.09
N SER A 186 -6.51 1.62 -6.55
CA SER A 186 -5.35 2.51 -6.51
C SER A 186 -5.74 3.98 -6.64
N CYS A 187 -4.89 4.87 -6.12
CA CYS A 187 -5.06 6.33 -6.23
C CYS A 187 -5.07 6.83 -7.69
N VAL A 188 -4.30 6.19 -8.59
CA VAL A 188 -4.28 6.53 -10.01
C VAL A 188 -5.63 6.26 -10.67
N LEU A 189 -6.27 5.14 -10.35
CA LEU A 189 -7.62 4.83 -10.83
C LEU A 189 -8.65 5.77 -10.21
N ALA A 190 -8.52 6.11 -8.95
CA ALA A 190 -9.40 7.07 -8.27
C ALA A 190 -9.37 8.45 -8.95
N GLU A 191 -8.18 8.96 -9.25
CA GLU A 191 -7.99 10.22 -9.97
C GLU A 191 -8.61 10.18 -11.37
N ARG A 192 -8.33 9.12 -12.15
CA ARG A 192 -8.86 8.92 -13.50
C ARG A 192 -10.39 8.93 -13.48
N ASP A 193 -10.99 8.10 -12.63
CA ASP A 193 -12.43 7.90 -12.60
C ASP A 193 -13.16 9.15 -12.06
N ALA A 194 -12.59 9.85 -11.08
CA ALA A 194 -13.12 11.13 -10.62
C ALA A 194 -13.13 12.18 -11.73
N LYS A 195 -12.04 12.29 -12.50
CA LYS A 195 -11.94 13.24 -13.62
C LYS A 195 -12.90 12.88 -14.76
N GLU A 196 -13.00 11.59 -15.11
CA GLU A 196 -13.89 11.10 -16.17
C GLU A 196 -15.35 11.36 -15.84
N MET A 197 -15.77 11.11 -14.60
CA MET A 197 -17.15 11.26 -14.15
C MET A 197 -17.52 12.69 -13.72
N LYS A 198 -16.55 13.61 -13.59
CA LYS A 198 -16.76 14.98 -13.08
C LYS A 198 -17.87 15.72 -13.79
N GLU A 199 -17.88 15.69 -15.11
CA GLU A 199 -18.89 16.40 -15.90
C GLU A 199 -20.27 15.78 -15.75
N PHE A 200 -20.37 14.46 -15.55
CA PHE A 200 -21.63 13.78 -15.29
C PHE A 200 -22.21 14.22 -13.93
N TYR A 201 -21.43 14.19 -12.86
CA TYR A 201 -21.89 14.64 -11.52
C TYR A 201 -22.29 16.12 -11.51
N ASN A 202 -21.53 16.96 -12.22
CA ASN A 202 -21.79 18.38 -12.32
C ASN A 202 -23.15 18.71 -12.96
N LEU A 203 -23.68 17.86 -13.86
CA LEU A 203 -25.02 18.01 -14.40
C LEU A 203 -26.08 18.08 -13.29
N PHE A 204 -25.91 17.24 -12.29
CA PHE A 204 -26.82 17.10 -11.14
C PHE A 204 -26.51 18.06 -9.98
N GLY A 205 -25.54 18.94 -10.17
CA GLY A 205 -25.13 19.91 -9.16
C GLY A 205 -24.28 19.33 -8.04
N LEU A 206 -23.72 18.15 -8.24
CA LEU A 206 -22.88 17.45 -7.27
C LEU A 206 -21.40 17.75 -7.52
N SER A 207 -20.67 18.01 -6.44
CA SER A 207 -19.23 18.15 -6.46
C SER A 207 -18.55 16.79 -6.30
N VAL A 208 -17.47 16.59 -7.05
CA VAL A 208 -16.63 15.39 -6.97
C VAL A 208 -15.16 15.78 -6.87
N ASP A 209 -14.41 15.06 -6.07
CA ASP A 209 -12.97 15.21 -5.92
C ASP A 209 -12.33 13.86 -5.60
N TYR A 210 -11.01 13.82 -5.48
CA TYR A 210 -10.25 12.62 -5.15
C TYR A 210 -9.16 12.91 -4.13
N CYS A 211 -8.79 11.89 -3.35
CA CYS A 211 -7.67 11.96 -2.40
C CYS A 211 -6.35 12.00 -3.17
N LYS A 212 -5.52 12.99 -2.89
CA LYS A 212 -4.18 13.12 -3.48
C LYS A 212 -3.20 12.15 -2.84
N THR A 213 -2.13 11.82 -3.56
CA THR A 213 -1.02 11.01 -3.03
C THR A 213 -0.11 11.83 -2.11
N ASN A 214 0.65 11.15 -1.25
CA ASN A 214 1.59 11.81 -0.33
C ASN A 214 2.63 12.68 -1.04
N ASN A 215 3.07 12.31 -2.26
CA ASN A 215 4.03 13.07 -3.05
C ASN A 215 3.48 14.44 -3.51
N ASP A 216 2.15 14.57 -3.59
CA ASP A 216 1.49 15.85 -3.88
C ASP A 216 1.33 16.72 -2.62
N ILE A 217 1.50 16.12 -1.44
CA ILE A 217 1.25 16.76 -0.13
C ILE A 217 2.42 17.63 0.32
N GLU A 218 3.66 17.28 -0.02
CA GLU A 218 4.85 17.99 0.48
C GLU A 218 5.13 19.32 -0.21
N ASN A 219 4.56 19.55 -1.39
CA ASN A 219 4.74 20.79 -2.15
C ASN A 219 3.69 21.88 -1.87
N ASP A 220 2.60 21.56 -1.15
CA ASP A 220 1.53 22.50 -0.83
C ASP A 220 1.29 22.60 0.67
N SER A 221 1.04 23.82 1.16
CA SER A 221 0.69 24.07 2.57
C SER A 221 -0.41 23.13 3.06
N ASN A 222 -0.20 22.48 4.20
CA ASN A 222 -0.96 21.38 4.82
C ASN A 222 -2.51 21.43 4.78
N LEU A 223 -3.13 22.55 4.45
CA LEU A 223 -4.60 22.74 4.44
C LEU A 223 -5.26 22.47 3.08
N GLU A 224 -4.52 22.49 1.97
CA GLU A 224 -5.12 22.30 0.64
C GLU A 224 -5.44 20.85 0.30
N ASN A 225 -4.72 19.92 0.89
CA ASN A 225 -4.82 18.49 0.58
C ASN A 225 -6.11 17.83 1.07
N PHE A 226 -6.72 18.36 2.13
CA PHE A 226 -7.97 17.81 2.68
C PHE A 226 -9.24 18.49 2.14
N LYS A 227 -9.11 19.42 1.18
CA LYS A 227 -10.27 20.09 0.54
C LYS A 227 -11.18 19.10 -0.19
N CYS A 228 -10.65 17.98 -0.66
CA CYS A 228 -11.43 16.93 -1.33
C CYS A 228 -12.62 16.45 -0.48
N TYR A 229 -12.48 16.39 0.86
CA TYR A 229 -13.54 15.94 1.75
C TYR A 229 -14.74 16.90 1.88
N ASN A 230 -14.66 18.10 1.32
CA ASN A 230 -15.80 19.00 1.20
C ASN A 230 -16.77 18.58 0.09
N ALA A 231 -16.30 17.81 -0.90
CA ALA A 231 -17.11 17.36 -2.01
C ALA A 231 -18.25 16.43 -1.57
N ASN A 232 -19.30 16.33 -2.40
CA ASN A 232 -20.39 15.38 -2.19
C ASN A 232 -19.89 13.95 -2.37
N ILE A 233 -19.05 13.72 -3.38
CA ILE A 233 -18.49 12.43 -3.77
C ILE A 233 -16.98 12.54 -3.75
N VAL A 234 -16.29 11.59 -3.09
CA VAL A 234 -14.84 11.54 -3.01
C VAL A 234 -14.35 10.17 -3.46
N TYR A 235 -13.41 10.17 -4.41
CA TYR A 235 -12.71 8.96 -4.84
C TYR A 235 -11.39 8.81 -4.10
N GLY A 236 -10.99 7.57 -3.81
CA GLY A 236 -9.71 7.27 -3.18
C GLY A 236 -9.41 5.77 -3.18
N ASP A 237 -8.25 5.43 -2.69
CA ASP A 237 -7.90 4.06 -2.34
C ASP A 237 -7.93 3.87 -0.81
N SER A 238 -7.76 2.64 -0.34
CA SER A 238 -7.81 2.36 1.10
C SER A 238 -6.70 3.08 1.86
N LEU A 239 -5.48 3.11 1.31
CA LEU A 239 -4.33 3.76 1.95
C LEU A 239 -4.57 5.26 2.16
N SER A 240 -5.12 5.96 1.17
CA SER A 240 -5.42 7.39 1.26
C SER A 240 -6.48 7.67 2.33
N PHE A 241 -7.62 6.97 2.28
CA PHE A 241 -8.71 7.19 3.25
C PHE A 241 -8.30 6.82 4.68
N GLU A 242 -7.63 5.70 4.87
CA GLU A 242 -7.17 5.23 6.18
C GLU A 242 -6.08 6.13 6.74
N GLY A 243 -5.10 6.52 5.91
CA GLY A 243 -4.03 7.44 6.27
C GLY A 243 -4.57 8.80 6.74
N ASP A 244 -5.57 9.35 6.04
CA ASP A 244 -6.17 10.63 6.41
C ASP A 244 -6.96 10.55 7.72
N ILE A 245 -7.59 9.40 8.01
CA ILE A 245 -8.24 9.17 9.31
C ILE A 245 -7.18 9.09 10.41
N LEU A 246 -6.09 8.36 10.18
CA LEU A 246 -5.02 8.23 11.16
C LEU A 246 -4.34 9.57 11.43
N ARG A 247 -4.01 10.35 10.38
CA ARG A 247 -3.44 11.71 10.52
C ARG A 247 -4.36 12.62 11.34
N THR A 248 -5.67 12.56 11.07
CA THR A 248 -6.65 13.35 11.82
C THR A 248 -6.70 12.95 13.30
N ASN A 249 -6.70 11.66 13.59
CA ASN A 249 -6.89 11.16 14.95
C ASN A 249 -5.61 11.25 15.80
N PHE A 250 -4.43 11.08 15.19
CA PHE A 250 -3.14 11.00 15.89
C PHE A 250 -2.27 12.24 15.76
N MET A 251 -2.30 12.93 14.61
CA MET A 251 -1.48 14.12 14.39
C MET A 251 -2.24 15.42 14.65
N GLY A 252 -3.56 15.36 14.94
CA GLY A 252 -4.38 16.55 15.15
C GLY A 252 -4.57 17.40 13.88
N ILE A 253 -4.22 16.87 12.71
CA ILE A 253 -4.39 17.56 11.43
C ILE A 253 -5.87 17.59 11.09
N VAL A 254 -6.40 18.76 10.71
CA VAL A 254 -7.80 18.90 10.28
C VAL A 254 -7.98 18.21 8.93
N GLY A 255 -8.29 16.93 8.95
CA GLY A 255 -8.53 16.11 7.78
C GLY A 255 -9.97 15.61 7.73
N ARG A 256 -10.16 14.38 7.25
CA ARG A 256 -11.46 13.72 7.12
C ARG A 256 -12.25 13.66 8.43
N GLY A 257 -11.59 13.42 9.57
CA GLY A 257 -12.23 13.01 10.81
C GLY A 257 -13.17 14.01 11.46
N ASN A 258 -13.00 15.28 11.19
CA ASN A 258 -13.76 16.30 11.91
C ASN A 258 -15.09 16.68 11.25
N ASN A 259 -15.25 16.55 9.93
CA ASN A 259 -16.40 17.13 9.22
C ASN A 259 -17.09 16.21 8.21
N ARG A 260 -16.51 15.07 7.83
CA ARG A 260 -17.14 14.18 6.85
C ARG A 260 -17.63 12.89 7.49
N PRO A 261 -18.97 12.66 7.54
CA PRO A 261 -19.53 11.44 8.10
C PRO A 261 -19.22 10.21 7.21
N PHE A 262 -19.32 9.02 7.79
CA PHE A 262 -19.21 7.73 7.10
C PHE A 262 -20.59 7.26 6.64
N ASP A 263 -21.24 8.03 5.74
CA ASP A 263 -22.63 7.81 5.36
C ASP A 263 -22.82 6.70 4.32
N CYS A 264 -21.90 6.59 3.37
CA CYS A 264 -22.01 5.64 2.25
C CYS A 264 -20.64 5.37 1.65
N ILE A 265 -20.30 4.08 1.42
CA ILE A 265 -19.13 3.67 0.67
C ILE A 265 -19.51 2.73 -0.47
N ILE A 266 -18.96 3.01 -1.65
CA ILE A 266 -19.09 2.19 -2.84
C ILE A 266 -17.70 1.65 -3.18
N ILE A 267 -17.55 0.33 -3.29
CA ILE A 267 -16.25 -0.34 -3.44
C ILE A 267 -16.21 -1.04 -4.78
N ASP A 268 -15.32 -0.59 -5.66
CA ASP A 268 -15.01 -1.33 -6.90
C ASP A 268 -13.94 -2.38 -6.62
N GLU A 269 -14.10 -3.57 -7.21
CA GLU A 269 -13.24 -4.75 -6.97
C GLU A 269 -13.16 -5.12 -5.47
N ILE A 270 -14.33 -5.22 -4.80
CA ILE A 270 -14.43 -5.47 -3.36
C ILE A 270 -13.72 -6.75 -2.91
N ASP A 271 -13.65 -7.78 -3.74
CA ASP A 271 -12.94 -9.03 -3.47
C ASP A 271 -11.45 -8.80 -3.25
N ASN A 272 -10.84 -7.91 -4.04
CA ASN A 272 -9.45 -7.53 -3.88
C ASN A 272 -9.20 -6.87 -2.51
N ILE A 273 -10.00 -5.87 -2.22
CA ILE A 273 -9.77 -5.00 -1.05
C ILE A 273 -10.16 -5.71 0.23
N CYS A 274 -11.31 -6.41 0.22
CA CYS A 274 -11.91 -7.00 1.41
C CYS A 274 -11.50 -8.45 1.70
N ILE A 275 -10.84 -9.15 0.75
CA ILE A 275 -10.32 -10.50 0.97
C ILE A 275 -8.82 -10.57 0.70
N ASP A 276 -8.38 -10.29 -0.52
CA ASP A 276 -6.97 -10.49 -0.87
C ASP A 276 -6.04 -9.55 -0.07
N ASN A 277 -6.48 -8.31 0.13
CA ASN A 277 -5.75 -7.27 0.86
C ASN A 277 -6.31 -7.00 2.26
N ILE A 278 -7.12 -7.90 2.84
CA ILE A 278 -7.72 -7.70 4.17
C ILE A 278 -6.68 -7.54 5.28
N LYS A 279 -5.53 -8.19 5.13
CA LYS A 279 -4.42 -8.12 6.09
C LYS A 279 -3.60 -6.84 5.95
N ASN A 280 -3.75 -6.11 4.85
CA ASN A 280 -3.05 -4.85 4.67
C ASN A 280 -3.52 -3.86 5.74
N THR A 281 -2.54 -3.21 6.33
CA THR A 281 -2.73 -2.16 7.32
C THR A 281 -2.09 -0.89 6.82
N THR A 282 -2.79 0.21 6.95
CA THR A 282 -2.20 1.54 6.79
C THR A 282 -1.58 1.93 8.11
N GLU A 283 -0.32 2.27 8.11
CA GLU A 283 0.45 2.58 9.30
C GLU A 283 1.01 4.00 9.19
N LEU A 284 0.94 4.75 10.29
CA LEU A 284 1.74 5.95 10.42
C LEU A 284 3.01 5.59 11.18
N LEU A 285 4.12 5.86 10.53
CA LEU A 285 5.44 5.59 11.05
C LEU A 285 5.98 6.87 11.68
N ASP A 286 6.36 6.80 12.94
CA ASP A 286 7.06 7.88 13.62
C ASP A 286 8.54 7.54 13.68
N ASN A 287 9.39 8.52 13.39
CA ASN A 287 10.82 8.42 13.60
C ASN A 287 11.11 8.66 15.08
N PHE A 288 11.58 7.63 15.77
CA PHE A 288 11.96 7.77 17.16
C PHE A 288 13.43 8.20 17.29
N HIS A 289 13.69 9.03 18.27
CA HIS A 289 15.04 9.49 18.54
C HIS A 289 15.93 8.35 19.05
N GLY A 290 17.16 8.29 18.56
CA GLY A 290 18.16 7.31 19.00
C GLY A 290 18.25 6.03 18.18
N TYR A 291 17.37 5.80 17.19
CA TYR A 291 17.45 4.60 16.34
C TYR A 291 18.72 4.50 15.50
N LYS A 292 19.39 5.61 15.23
CA LYS A 292 20.71 5.64 14.57
C LYS A 292 21.76 4.83 15.34
N PHE A 293 21.60 4.66 16.66
CA PHE A 293 22.49 3.85 17.48
C PHE A 293 22.30 2.34 17.28
N LEU A 294 21.23 1.90 16.60
CA LEU A 294 20.97 0.50 16.30
C LEU A 294 21.76 -0.04 15.10
N GLU A 295 22.40 0.80 14.31
CA GLU A 295 23.20 0.41 13.12
C GLU A 295 24.22 -0.71 13.47
N TYR A 296 24.88 -0.60 14.64
CA TYR A 296 25.78 -1.63 15.12
C TYR A 296 25.12 -3.01 15.20
N ILE A 297 23.88 -3.05 15.68
CA ILE A 297 23.13 -4.28 15.90
C ILE A 297 22.85 -4.97 14.57
N TYR A 298 22.40 -4.20 13.58
CA TYR A 298 22.11 -4.74 12.24
C TYR A 298 23.38 -5.27 11.57
N LEU A 299 24.48 -4.50 11.61
CA LEU A 299 25.77 -4.91 11.06
C LEU A 299 26.32 -6.15 11.78
N TYR A 300 26.20 -6.21 13.10
CA TYR A 300 26.65 -7.35 13.89
C TYR A 300 25.88 -8.62 13.53
N ILE A 301 24.54 -8.56 13.54
CA ILE A 301 23.69 -9.71 13.21
C ILE A 301 24.00 -10.23 11.80
N TYR A 302 24.12 -9.32 10.83
CA TYR A 302 24.40 -9.70 9.45
C TYR A 302 25.80 -10.32 9.28
N ASN A 303 26.82 -9.79 9.99
CA ASN A 303 28.15 -10.35 10.02
C ASN A 303 28.17 -11.76 10.62
N GLN A 304 27.50 -11.97 11.75
CA GLN A 304 27.39 -13.32 12.35
C GLN A 304 26.72 -14.32 11.40
N LEU A 305 25.70 -13.87 10.68
CA LEU A 305 25.05 -14.73 9.67
C LEU A 305 25.99 -15.07 8.50
N GLN A 306 26.82 -14.12 8.05
CA GLN A 306 27.83 -14.39 7.03
C GLN A 306 28.90 -15.39 7.51
N GLU A 307 29.35 -15.30 8.76
CA GLU A 307 30.28 -16.26 9.34
C GLU A 307 29.65 -17.67 9.44
N ILE A 308 28.39 -17.77 9.86
CA ILE A 308 27.66 -19.05 9.84
C ILE A 308 27.60 -19.60 8.41
N ASN A 309 27.34 -18.76 7.43
CA ASN A 309 27.26 -19.12 6.02
C ASN A 309 28.61 -19.63 5.48
N LYS A 310 29.72 -18.97 5.81
CA LYS A 310 31.08 -19.43 5.43
C LYS A 310 31.36 -20.82 6.00
N ASN A 311 31.02 -21.04 7.27
CA ASN A 311 31.25 -22.32 7.95
C ASN A 311 30.43 -23.46 7.29
N ILE A 312 29.14 -23.17 6.90
CA ILE A 312 28.29 -24.12 6.19
C ILE A 312 28.88 -24.44 4.81
N LYS A 313 29.29 -23.45 4.04
CA LYS A 313 29.91 -23.65 2.74
C LYS A 313 31.18 -24.48 2.83
N GLN A 314 32.05 -24.18 3.79
CA GLN A 314 33.28 -24.97 4.02
C GLN A 314 32.97 -26.44 4.37
N LYS A 315 31.98 -26.67 5.23
CA LYS A 315 31.54 -28.02 5.59
C LYS A 315 31.04 -28.80 4.37
N LEU A 316 30.16 -28.22 3.58
CA LEU A 316 29.57 -28.83 2.40
C LEU A 316 30.61 -29.07 1.29
N LEU A 317 31.64 -28.21 1.19
CA LEU A 317 32.81 -28.41 0.31
C LEU A 317 33.61 -29.65 0.72
N ILE A 318 33.87 -29.80 2.00
CA ILE A 318 34.61 -30.98 2.54
C ILE A 318 33.82 -32.27 2.30
N GLU A 319 32.50 -32.20 2.40
CA GLU A 319 31.58 -33.33 2.18
C GLU A 319 31.24 -33.61 0.71
N ASN A 320 31.81 -32.84 -0.26
CA ASN A 320 31.46 -32.87 -1.69
C ASN A 320 29.96 -32.71 -1.99
N GLN A 321 29.23 -31.94 -1.18
CA GLN A 321 27.79 -31.72 -1.26
C GLN A 321 27.40 -30.27 -1.58
N ILE A 322 28.26 -29.49 -2.20
CA ILE A 322 28.05 -28.06 -2.45
C ILE A 322 26.85 -27.78 -3.37
N GLU A 323 26.52 -28.73 -4.26
CA GLU A 323 25.35 -28.65 -5.14
C GLU A 323 24.03 -28.64 -4.36
N ASN A 324 24.04 -29.19 -3.13
CA ASN A 324 22.88 -29.22 -2.25
C ASN A 324 22.79 -27.99 -1.31
N TYR A 325 23.65 -26.98 -1.49
CA TYR A 325 23.74 -25.86 -0.58
C TYR A 325 22.41 -25.12 -0.36
N GLN A 326 21.67 -24.80 -1.42
CA GLN A 326 20.38 -24.09 -1.28
C GLN A 326 19.34 -24.94 -0.55
N LEU A 327 19.25 -26.22 -0.87
CA LEU A 327 18.39 -27.17 -0.17
C LEU A 327 18.75 -27.32 1.31
N PHE A 328 20.05 -27.32 1.63
CA PHE A 328 20.54 -27.38 3.00
C PHE A 328 20.12 -26.13 3.79
N ILE A 329 20.29 -24.95 3.24
CA ILE A 329 19.89 -23.69 3.86
C ILE A 329 18.39 -23.69 4.17
N ILE A 330 17.56 -24.01 3.21
CA ILE A 330 16.09 -24.02 3.37
C ILE A 330 15.66 -25.05 4.43
N LYS A 331 16.18 -26.27 4.38
CA LYS A 331 15.84 -27.33 5.35
C LYS A 331 16.28 -27.00 6.78
N ASN A 332 17.38 -26.27 6.94
CA ASN A 332 17.96 -25.96 8.25
C ASN A 332 17.65 -24.54 8.73
N ARG A 333 16.64 -23.85 8.16
CA ARG A 333 16.27 -22.47 8.49
C ARG A 333 16.19 -22.22 9.99
N ASN A 334 15.41 -23.03 10.69
CA ASN A 334 15.18 -22.85 12.14
C ASN A 334 16.48 -22.99 12.95
N ASN A 335 17.29 -24.01 12.66
CA ASN A 335 18.56 -24.23 13.35
C ASN A 335 19.57 -23.08 13.14
N ILE A 336 19.61 -22.52 11.91
CA ILE A 336 20.48 -21.39 11.57
C ILE A 336 20.02 -20.15 12.34
N ILE A 337 18.72 -19.87 12.36
CA ILE A 337 18.13 -18.72 13.05
C ILE A 337 18.34 -18.87 14.57
N GLU A 338 18.09 -20.03 15.16
CA GLU A 338 18.29 -20.26 16.59
C GLU A 338 19.74 -20.02 17.01
N LYS A 339 20.70 -20.52 16.23
CA LYS A 339 22.12 -20.27 16.46
C LYS A 339 22.48 -18.79 16.37
N LEU A 340 21.93 -18.10 15.36
CA LEU A 340 22.12 -16.66 15.19
C LEU A 340 21.56 -15.87 16.37
N ILE A 341 20.36 -16.25 16.87
CA ILE A 341 19.73 -15.63 18.05
C ILE A 341 20.61 -15.83 19.29
N GLU A 342 21.14 -17.04 19.51
CA GLU A 342 22.01 -17.33 20.64
C GLU A 342 23.26 -16.45 20.64
N LEU A 343 23.98 -16.38 19.51
CA LEU A 343 25.18 -15.55 19.36
C LEU A 343 24.85 -14.06 19.52
N SER A 344 23.74 -13.60 18.93
CA SER A 344 23.33 -12.20 19.03
C SER A 344 22.93 -11.81 20.45
N LYS A 345 22.17 -12.62 21.16
CA LYS A 345 21.81 -12.37 22.57
C LYS A 345 23.02 -12.30 23.47
N LYS A 346 24.00 -13.20 23.30
CA LYS A 346 25.19 -13.24 24.09
C LYS A 346 26.04 -11.96 24.02
N GLU A 347 26.09 -11.31 22.87
CA GLU A 347 26.87 -10.10 22.66
C GLU A 347 26.04 -8.82 22.84
N LEU A 348 24.87 -8.77 22.26
CA LEU A 348 24.07 -7.54 22.11
C LEU A 348 23.25 -7.19 23.37
N LEU A 349 23.02 -8.12 24.29
CA LEU A 349 22.27 -7.85 25.51
C LEU A 349 23.15 -7.48 26.71
N ASP A 350 24.46 -7.53 26.54
CA ASP A 350 25.43 -7.06 27.55
C ASP A 350 25.81 -5.61 27.21
N PHE A 351 24.91 -4.68 27.55
CA PHE A 351 25.08 -3.25 27.23
C PHE A 351 26.30 -2.62 27.95
N GLN A 352 26.69 -3.14 29.13
CA GLN A 352 27.89 -2.67 29.82
C GLN A 352 29.13 -3.04 29.01
N LYS A 353 29.23 -4.30 28.55
CA LYS A 353 30.33 -4.75 27.69
C LYS A 353 30.39 -4.01 26.36
N LEU A 354 29.23 -3.65 25.78
CA LEU A 354 29.18 -2.85 24.56
C LEU A 354 29.73 -1.45 24.81
N SER A 355 29.33 -0.81 25.92
CA SER A 355 29.84 0.50 26.33
C SER A 355 31.36 0.48 26.55
N GLU A 356 31.91 -0.59 27.16
CA GLU A 356 33.36 -0.79 27.32
C GLU A 356 34.09 -0.85 25.96
N LYS A 357 33.38 -1.30 24.88
CA LYS A 357 33.89 -1.31 23.51
C LYS A 357 33.64 0.00 22.75
N ASN A 358 33.19 1.04 23.42
CA ASN A 358 32.75 2.32 22.83
C ASN A 358 31.52 2.18 21.89
N ILE A 359 30.64 1.21 22.12
CA ILE A 359 29.40 1.04 21.40
C ILE A 359 28.28 1.49 22.31
N ILE A 360 27.63 2.59 21.92
CA ILE A 360 26.57 3.21 22.69
C ILE A 360 25.23 2.74 22.18
N ILE A 361 24.39 2.24 23.06
CA ILE A 361 22.96 1.99 22.84
C ILE A 361 22.20 2.71 23.96
N PRO A 362 21.37 3.70 23.64
CA PRO A 362 20.61 4.46 24.63
C PRO A 362 19.78 3.57 25.57
N GLU A 363 19.67 3.91 26.85
CA GLU A 363 18.96 3.10 27.85
C GLU A 363 17.49 2.87 27.49
N ASN A 364 16.81 3.88 26.92
CA ASN A 364 15.43 3.77 26.47
C ASN A 364 15.23 2.68 25.39
N LEU A 365 16.28 2.35 24.63
CA LEU A 365 16.23 1.32 23.59
C LEU A 365 16.60 -0.09 24.10
N HIS A 366 17.10 -0.25 25.31
CA HIS A 366 17.52 -1.55 25.83
C HIS A 366 16.38 -2.59 25.83
N SER A 367 15.18 -2.20 26.23
CA SER A 367 13.99 -3.07 26.19
C SER A 367 13.60 -3.42 24.76
N PHE A 368 13.63 -2.42 23.86
CA PHE A 368 13.34 -2.60 22.43
C PHE A 368 14.31 -3.61 21.78
N VAL A 369 15.61 -3.46 22.01
CA VAL A 369 16.64 -4.38 21.50
C VAL A 369 16.39 -5.81 21.98
N LYS A 370 16.09 -6.01 23.28
CA LYS A 370 15.79 -7.34 23.83
C LYS A 370 14.63 -8.03 23.11
N MET A 371 13.59 -7.29 22.78
CA MET A 371 12.40 -7.83 22.10
C MET A 371 12.64 -8.10 20.62
N ARG A 372 13.40 -7.24 19.96
CA ARG A 372 13.56 -7.26 18.50
C ARG A 372 14.62 -8.24 17.99
N ILE A 373 15.59 -8.65 18.79
CA ILE A 373 16.71 -9.51 18.34
C ILE A 373 16.23 -10.73 17.57
N LYS A 374 15.19 -11.41 18.04
CA LYS A 374 14.66 -12.59 17.33
C LYS A 374 14.17 -12.23 15.94
N LYS A 375 13.36 -11.19 15.82
CA LYS A 375 12.79 -10.73 14.54
C LYS A 375 13.90 -10.25 13.60
N TRP A 376 14.89 -9.52 14.11
CA TRP A 376 16.05 -9.09 13.32
C TRP A 376 16.87 -10.26 12.79
N CYS A 377 17.08 -11.32 13.58
CA CYS A 377 17.76 -12.53 13.11
C CYS A 377 16.97 -13.24 12.01
N GLU A 378 15.64 -13.31 12.13
CA GLU A 378 14.75 -13.84 11.10
C GLU A 378 14.81 -12.98 9.84
N SER A 379 14.73 -11.65 9.97
CA SER A 379 14.83 -10.69 8.88
C SER A 379 16.19 -10.73 8.17
N ALA A 380 17.29 -10.87 8.90
CA ALA A 380 18.63 -11.02 8.34
C ALA A 380 18.74 -12.28 7.49
N TYR A 381 18.19 -13.40 7.99
CA TYR A 381 18.14 -14.66 7.24
C TYR A 381 17.33 -14.49 5.95
N ASP A 382 16.13 -13.91 6.05
CA ASP A 382 15.24 -13.74 4.90
C ASP A 382 15.87 -12.78 3.87
N ALA A 383 16.50 -11.68 4.30
CA ALA A 383 17.23 -10.77 3.40
C ALA A 383 18.35 -11.50 2.65
N MET A 384 19.13 -12.34 3.33
CA MET A 384 20.29 -13.02 2.73
C MET A 384 19.90 -14.15 1.78
N TYR A 385 18.87 -14.93 2.09
CA TYR A 385 18.59 -16.19 1.39
C TYR A 385 17.29 -16.22 0.61
N ILE A 386 16.29 -15.42 0.98
CA ILE A 386 14.94 -15.48 0.42
C ILE A 386 14.68 -14.33 -0.54
N TYR A 387 14.94 -13.09 -0.11
CA TYR A 387 14.59 -11.89 -0.86
C TYR A 387 15.62 -11.60 -1.95
N LYS A 388 15.16 -11.39 -3.19
CA LYS A 388 15.98 -11.10 -4.37
C LYS A 388 15.51 -9.82 -5.04
N GLU A 389 16.47 -9.05 -5.56
CA GLU A 389 16.20 -7.90 -6.39
C GLU A 389 15.43 -8.31 -7.65
N ASN A 390 14.53 -7.45 -8.13
CA ASN A 390 13.62 -7.68 -9.26
C ASN A 390 12.58 -8.80 -9.04
N ARG A 391 12.50 -9.37 -7.85
CA ARG A 391 11.51 -10.37 -7.47
C ARG A 391 10.65 -9.87 -6.31
N GLU A 392 11.21 -9.70 -5.13
CA GLU A 392 10.50 -9.20 -3.96
C GLU A 392 10.68 -7.67 -3.76
N TYR A 393 11.75 -7.09 -4.27
CA TYR A 393 12.02 -5.67 -4.18
C TYR A 393 12.79 -5.17 -5.40
N ILE A 394 12.81 -3.85 -5.56
CA ILE A 394 13.71 -3.15 -6.49
C ILE A 394 14.51 -2.08 -5.76
N ILE A 395 15.62 -1.68 -6.38
CA ILE A 395 16.39 -0.52 -5.98
C ILE A 395 16.00 0.64 -6.91
N SER A 396 15.47 1.72 -6.36
CA SER A 396 15.09 2.92 -7.11
C SER A 396 15.75 4.16 -6.52
N ASN A 397 15.98 5.17 -7.35
CA ASN A 397 16.36 6.49 -6.86
C ASN A 397 15.13 7.13 -6.24
N ASP A 398 15.23 7.49 -4.98
CA ASP A 398 14.19 8.28 -4.33
C ASP A 398 14.35 9.74 -4.73
N SER A 399 13.28 10.31 -5.30
CA SER A 399 13.29 11.72 -5.73
C SER A 399 13.31 12.68 -4.54
N GLU A 400 12.88 12.23 -3.38
CA GLU A 400 12.78 13.03 -2.15
C GLU A 400 14.12 13.13 -1.42
N TYR A 401 14.82 11.99 -1.30
CA TYR A 401 16.06 11.91 -0.52
C TYR A 401 17.32 12.01 -1.36
N GLY A 402 17.20 11.91 -2.69
CA GLY A 402 18.35 12.00 -3.63
C GLY A 402 19.32 10.82 -3.55
N PHE A 403 18.96 9.72 -2.88
CA PHE A 403 19.75 8.50 -2.79
C PHE A 403 18.91 7.26 -3.15
N LYS A 404 19.58 6.13 -3.35
CA LYS A 404 18.94 4.87 -3.70
C LYS A 404 18.28 4.23 -2.48
N THR A 405 17.04 3.77 -2.65
CA THR A 405 16.24 3.08 -1.62
C THR A 405 15.69 1.76 -2.12
N ILE A 406 15.35 0.90 -1.17
CA ILE A 406 14.62 -0.36 -1.42
C ILE A 406 13.13 -0.03 -1.54
N LYS A 407 12.49 -0.52 -2.60
CA LYS A 407 11.03 -0.46 -2.76
C LYS A 407 10.46 -1.88 -2.84
N PRO A 408 9.54 -2.26 -1.94
CA PRO A 408 8.89 -3.57 -1.98
C PRO A 408 8.06 -3.80 -3.25
N ILE A 409 7.96 -5.05 -3.69
CA ILE A 409 7.06 -5.48 -4.75
C ILE A 409 5.99 -6.37 -4.14
N ASP A 410 4.72 -6.16 -4.48
CA ASP A 410 3.66 -7.13 -4.18
C ASP A 410 3.74 -8.31 -5.18
N PHE A 411 4.77 -9.12 -5.02
CA PHE A 411 5.10 -10.21 -5.96
C PHE A 411 4.09 -11.36 -5.92
N SER A 412 3.34 -11.49 -4.84
CA SER A 412 2.40 -12.60 -4.66
C SER A 412 1.05 -12.37 -5.35
N ASN A 413 0.61 -11.10 -5.50
CA ASN A 413 -0.72 -10.78 -5.99
C ASN A 413 -0.69 -9.94 -7.27
N THR A 414 -0.10 -8.75 -7.22
CA THR A 414 -0.22 -7.77 -8.31
C THR A 414 1.08 -7.51 -9.06
N GLY A 415 2.24 -7.82 -8.46
CA GLY A 415 3.55 -7.43 -8.97
C GLY A 415 3.81 -5.92 -8.97
N VAL A 416 2.97 -5.12 -8.32
CA VAL A 416 3.10 -3.65 -8.26
C VAL A 416 4.12 -3.26 -7.19
N ILE A 417 4.94 -2.18 -7.40
CA ILE A 417 5.81 -1.60 -6.38
C ILE A 417 4.91 -0.93 -5.35
N GLN A 418 5.19 -1.13 -4.15
CA GLN A 418 4.57 -0.47 -3.04
C GLN A 418 5.43 0.72 -2.62
N GLU A 419 5.21 1.88 -3.23
CA GLU A 419 6.05 3.06 -3.00
C GLU A 419 6.03 3.55 -1.55
N ASN A 420 4.89 3.36 -0.87
CA ASN A 420 4.66 3.82 0.50
C ASN A 420 4.77 2.69 1.53
N THR A 421 5.38 1.57 1.19
CA THR A 421 5.55 0.43 2.09
C THR A 421 7.01 0.27 2.49
N VAL A 422 7.26 0.15 3.79
CA VAL A 422 8.59 -0.15 4.36
C VAL A 422 8.47 -1.40 5.23
N TRP A 423 9.40 -2.34 5.08
CA TRP A 423 9.45 -3.53 5.93
C TRP A 423 10.22 -3.25 7.20
N THR A 424 9.57 -3.39 8.34
CA THR A 424 10.18 -3.17 9.66
C THR A 424 11.29 -4.20 9.92
N GLY A 425 12.52 -3.74 10.09
CA GLY A 425 13.70 -4.57 10.35
C GLY A 425 14.29 -5.25 9.12
N LEU A 426 13.49 -5.80 8.21
CA LEU A 426 13.96 -6.44 6.97
C LEU A 426 14.61 -5.43 6.02
N HIS A 427 14.07 -4.22 5.97
CA HIS A 427 14.54 -3.15 5.10
C HIS A 427 16.03 -2.85 5.34
N GLN A 428 16.43 -2.70 6.60
CA GLN A 428 17.81 -2.43 7.01
C GLN A 428 18.76 -3.55 6.60
N PHE A 429 18.35 -4.81 6.68
CA PHE A 429 19.19 -5.94 6.27
C PHE A 429 19.30 -6.05 4.75
N LEU A 430 18.29 -5.64 3.99
CA LEU A 430 18.38 -5.54 2.53
C LEU A 430 19.29 -4.38 2.11
N GLU A 431 19.22 -3.24 2.81
CA GLU A 431 20.14 -2.11 2.59
C GLU A 431 21.60 -2.51 2.82
N ILE A 432 21.89 -3.26 3.89
CA ILE A 432 23.24 -3.82 4.14
C ILE A 432 23.66 -4.76 3.03
N LYS A 433 22.77 -5.65 2.60
CA LYS A 433 23.03 -6.61 1.51
C LYS A 433 23.39 -5.92 0.22
N GLU A 434 22.70 -4.85 -0.15
CA GLU A 434 22.88 -4.12 -1.39
C GLU A 434 23.89 -2.97 -1.27
N GLY A 435 24.42 -2.71 -0.07
CA GLY A 435 25.39 -1.63 0.19
C GLY A 435 24.78 -0.23 0.06
N LEU A 436 23.46 -0.09 0.33
CA LEU A 436 22.74 1.16 0.30
C LEU A 436 22.89 1.92 1.61
N ARG A 437 22.50 3.20 1.63
CA ARG A 437 22.40 3.97 2.88
C ARG A 437 21.48 3.24 3.85
N LEU A 438 21.90 3.13 5.10
CA LEU A 438 21.07 2.52 6.14
C LEU A 438 20.07 3.55 6.65
N THR A 439 18.79 3.21 6.52
CA THR A 439 17.68 4.01 7.04
C THR A 439 17.35 3.62 8.47
N GLU A 440 16.69 4.53 9.19
CA GLU A 440 16.21 4.25 10.53
C GLU A 440 15.05 3.26 10.49
N GLU A 441 14.99 2.36 11.46
CA GLU A 441 13.83 1.49 11.63
C GLU A 441 12.67 2.30 12.21
N ASN A 442 11.58 2.37 11.48
CA ASN A 442 10.37 3.04 11.94
C ASN A 442 9.55 2.11 12.83
N ILE A 443 8.96 2.65 13.89
CA ILE A 443 7.99 1.92 14.71
C ILE A 443 6.59 2.43 14.38
N ASN A 444 5.65 1.48 14.29
CA ASN A 444 4.25 1.79 14.11
C ASN A 444 3.67 2.43 15.36
N SER A 445 3.32 3.70 15.27
CA SER A 445 2.61 4.41 16.35
C SER A 445 1.11 4.26 16.25
N CYS A 446 0.58 4.08 15.04
CA CYS A 446 -0.82 3.78 14.83
C CYS A 446 -1.04 3.07 13.49
N TYR A 447 -2.07 2.24 13.44
CA TYR A 447 -2.46 1.56 12.22
C TYR A 447 -3.97 1.44 12.09
N MET A 448 -4.42 1.27 10.86
CA MET A 448 -5.81 0.94 10.53
C MET A 448 -5.81 -0.19 9.53
N SER A 449 -6.61 -1.21 9.78
CA SER A 449 -6.83 -2.29 8.80
C SER A 449 -8.03 -1.97 7.93
N ASN A 450 -8.05 -2.51 6.71
CA ASN A 450 -9.21 -2.45 5.84
C ASN A 450 -10.50 -2.87 6.56
N LEU A 451 -10.46 -3.94 7.36
CA LEU A 451 -11.62 -4.40 8.12
C LEU A 451 -12.14 -3.35 9.11
N SER A 452 -11.24 -2.71 9.86
CA SER A 452 -11.58 -1.63 10.80
C SER A 452 -12.17 -0.40 10.09
N PHE A 453 -11.61 -0.05 8.94
CA PHE A 453 -12.07 1.06 8.13
C PHE A 453 -13.51 0.86 7.64
N PHE A 454 -13.81 -0.30 7.04
CA PHE A 454 -15.15 -0.58 6.53
C PHE A 454 -16.22 -0.67 7.63
N LYS A 455 -15.85 -1.13 8.84
CA LYS A 455 -16.77 -1.15 9.97
C LYS A 455 -17.30 0.23 10.37
N LYS A 456 -16.62 1.33 9.99
CA LYS A 456 -17.10 2.70 10.23
C LYS A 456 -18.37 3.04 9.43
N TYR A 457 -18.66 2.33 8.32
CA TYR A 457 -19.88 2.50 7.52
C TYR A 457 -21.02 1.58 7.95
N ILE A 458 -20.82 0.80 9.02
CA ILE A 458 -21.82 -0.12 9.59
C ILE A 458 -22.31 0.46 10.91
N SER A 459 -23.58 0.83 10.96
CA SER A 459 -24.28 1.21 12.20
C SER A 459 -25.18 0.08 12.70
N LYS A 460 -25.82 0.28 13.86
CA LYS A 460 -26.80 -0.67 14.37
C LYS A 460 -28.04 -0.80 13.49
N GLU A 461 -28.38 0.26 12.75
CA GLU A 461 -29.59 0.38 11.96
C GLU A 461 -29.35 0.22 10.46
N GLU A 462 -28.18 0.61 9.97
CA GLU A 462 -27.85 0.59 8.55
C GLU A 462 -26.43 0.05 8.30
N ASN A 463 -26.29 -0.76 7.26
CA ASN A 463 -25.01 -1.11 6.66
C ASN A 463 -24.94 -0.46 5.27
N ASN A 464 -24.11 0.56 5.13
CA ASN A 464 -24.02 1.39 3.94
C ASN A 464 -22.83 1.03 3.04
N ILE A 465 -22.46 -0.25 3.02
CA ILE A 465 -21.44 -0.81 2.13
C ILE A 465 -22.10 -1.34 0.86
N TYR A 466 -21.62 -0.87 -0.29
CA TYR A 466 -22.03 -1.28 -1.63
C TYR A 466 -20.80 -1.77 -2.38
N GLY A 467 -20.76 -3.04 -2.75
CA GLY A 467 -19.61 -3.67 -3.38
C GLY A 467 -19.89 -4.17 -4.78
N LEU A 468 -18.96 -3.96 -5.70
CA LEU A 468 -18.98 -4.54 -7.03
C LEU A 468 -17.70 -5.35 -7.26
N THR A 469 -17.84 -6.48 -7.94
CA THR A 469 -16.68 -7.27 -8.37
C THR A 469 -17.01 -8.12 -9.59
N GLY A 470 -15.99 -8.47 -10.36
CA GLY A 470 -16.10 -9.46 -11.43
C GLY A 470 -16.02 -10.90 -10.94
N THR A 471 -15.44 -11.11 -9.74
CA THR A 471 -14.99 -12.41 -9.26
C THR A 471 -15.17 -12.54 -7.75
N LEU A 472 -16.10 -13.36 -7.30
CA LEU A 472 -16.29 -13.66 -5.87
C LEU A 472 -15.56 -14.94 -5.41
N GLY A 473 -15.04 -15.73 -6.34
CA GLY A 473 -14.30 -16.95 -6.05
C GLY A 473 -15.17 -18.08 -5.48
N THR A 474 -14.62 -18.80 -4.51
CA THR A 474 -15.26 -19.99 -3.91
C THR A 474 -16.41 -19.61 -2.98
N ASN A 475 -17.30 -20.58 -2.68
CA ASN A 475 -18.35 -20.41 -1.68
C ASN A 475 -17.80 -19.98 -0.31
N LYS A 476 -16.59 -20.42 0.05
CA LYS A 476 -15.95 -20.03 1.32
C LYS A 476 -15.53 -18.57 1.35
N SER A 477 -15.01 -18.06 0.21
CA SER A 477 -14.73 -16.62 0.04
C SER A 477 -15.99 -15.77 0.22
N GLN A 478 -17.12 -16.24 -0.34
CA GLN A 478 -18.42 -15.59 -0.19
C GLN A 478 -18.90 -15.57 1.27
N ILE A 479 -18.78 -16.71 1.97
CA ILE A 479 -19.10 -16.82 3.39
C ILE A 479 -18.21 -15.89 4.24
N ALA A 480 -16.92 -15.76 3.88
CA ALA A 480 -16.02 -14.85 4.58
C ALA A 480 -16.49 -13.39 4.44
N LEU A 481 -16.81 -12.91 3.24
CA LEU A 481 -17.37 -11.57 3.02
C LEU A 481 -18.67 -11.33 3.79
N GLN A 482 -19.58 -12.32 3.76
CA GLN A 482 -20.84 -12.23 4.50
C GLN A 482 -20.64 -12.10 6.00
N LYS A 483 -19.72 -12.88 6.59
CA LYS A 483 -19.47 -12.88 8.03
C LYS A 483 -18.69 -11.68 8.50
N LEU A 484 -17.61 -11.31 7.78
CA LEU A 484 -16.69 -10.24 8.20
C LEU A 484 -17.34 -8.85 8.13
N TYR A 485 -18.18 -8.61 7.10
CA TYR A 485 -18.72 -7.28 6.81
C TYR A 485 -20.25 -7.20 6.86
N ASN A 486 -20.94 -8.27 7.25
CA ASN A 486 -22.42 -8.36 7.27
C ASN A 486 -23.04 -7.99 5.91
N LEU A 487 -22.61 -8.66 4.84
CA LEU A 487 -23.01 -8.38 3.47
C LEU A 487 -23.92 -9.48 2.91
N ASN A 488 -24.87 -9.11 2.06
CA ASN A 488 -25.55 -10.02 1.14
C ASN A 488 -24.79 -10.08 -0.18
N ILE A 489 -24.87 -11.19 -0.87
CA ILE A 489 -24.25 -11.41 -2.18
C ILE A 489 -25.33 -11.65 -3.21
N PHE A 490 -25.21 -11.02 -4.36
CA PHE A 490 -26.13 -11.16 -5.48
C PHE A 490 -25.37 -11.29 -6.80
N PHE A 491 -25.83 -12.17 -7.68
CA PHE A 491 -25.18 -12.46 -8.95
C PHE A 491 -25.98 -11.84 -10.08
N ILE A 492 -25.32 -11.00 -10.89
CA ILE A 492 -25.88 -10.37 -12.07
C ILE A 492 -25.34 -11.10 -13.32
N PRO A 493 -26.18 -11.65 -14.18
CA PRO A 493 -25.71 -12.34 -15.38
C PRO A 493 -25.09 -11.38 -16.38
N SER A 494 -24.31 -11.92 -17.31
CA SER A 494 -23.77 -11.16 -18.45
C SER A 494 -24.89 -10.75 -19.40
N PHE A 495 -24.80 -9.54 -19.96
CA PHE A 495 -25.76 -8.98 -20.92
C PHE A 495 -25.81 -9.77 -22.26
N LYS A 496 -24.66 -10.37 -22.60
CA LYS A 496 -24.53 -11.21 -23.82
C LYS A 496 -24.09 -12.61 -23.46
N GLU A 497 -24.35 -13.58 -24.33
CA GLU A 497 -23.81 -14.92 -24.15
C GLU A 497 -22.30 -14.95 -24.23
N SER A 498 -21.66 -15.70 -23.33
CA SER A 498 -20.19 -15.85 -23.31
C SER A 498 -19.74 -16.85 -24.38
N LYS A 499 -18.75 -16.47 -25.19
CA LYS A 499 -18.08 -17.33 -26.16
C LYS A 499 -16.68 -17.76 -25.69
N PHE A 500 -16.43 -17.72 -24.40
CA PHE A 500 -15.17 -18.11 -23.79
C PHE A 500 -14.99 -19.64 -23.76
N LYS A 501 -13.76 -20.11 -24.04
CA LYS A 501 -13.41 -21.54 -24.05
C LYS A 501 -12.23 -21.80 -23.12
N TYR A 502 -12.40 -22.72 -22.19
CA TYR A 502 -11.31 -23.24 -21.37
C TYR A 502 -10.68 -24.43 -22.05
N LEU A 503 -9.36 -24.42 -22.30
CA LEU A 503 -8.61 -25.51 -22.92
C LEU A 503 -7.97 -26.39 -21.85
N PRO A 504 -7.77 -27.71 -22.12
CA PRO A 504 -7.14 -28.60 -21.16
C PRO A 504 -5.75 -28.12 -20.74
N PRO A 505 -5.38 -28.29 -19.46
CA PRO A 505 -4.08 -27.87 -18.96
C PRO A 505 -2.97 -28.76 -19.54
N LYS A 506 -1.80 -28.19 -19.81
CA LYS A 506 -0.57 -28.89 -20.20
C LYS A 506 0.42 -28.83 -19.04
N ILE A 507 0.97 -29.97 -18.64
CA ILE A 507 1.91 -30.07 -17.50
C ILE A 507 3.05 -31.01 -17.87
N THR A 508 4.25 -30.61 -17.49
CA THR A 508 5.45 -31.46 -17.59
C THR A 508 6.36 -31.22 -16.37
N ASN A 509 7.20 -32.22 -16.08
CA ASN A 509 8.24 -32.12 -15.04
C ASN A 509 9.64 -31.89 -15.65
N ASP A 510 9.74 -31.69 -16.97
CA ASP A 510 10.97 -31.32 -17.66
C ASP A 510 10.93 -29.81 -18.03
N ILE A 511 11.92 -29.08 -17.61
CA ILE A 511 11.99 -27.63 -17.85
C ILE A 511 12.17 -27.29 -19.34
N ASN A 512 12.91 -28.13 -20.10
CA ASN A 512 13.12 -27.93 -21.51
C ASN A 512 11.84 -28.26 -22.30
N GLU A 513 11.14 -29.30 -21.92
CA GLU A 513 9.85 -29.65 -22.50
C GLU A 513 8.81 -28.58 -22.22
N TYR A 514 8.78 -28.03 -20.99
CA TYR A 514 7.93 -26.90 -20.60
C TYR A 514 8.18 -25.67 -21.48
N GLN A 515 9.44 -25.26 -21.64
CA GLN A 515 9.77 -24.12 -22.48
C GLN A 515 9.38 -24.37 -23.94
N ASN A 516 9.64 -25.55 -24.48
CA ASN A 516 9.27 -25.88 -25.83
C ASN A 516 7.74 -25.91 -26.05
N MET A 517 6.98 -26.44 -25.09
CA MET A 517 5.51 -26.42 -25.15
C MET A 517 4.97 -24.99 -25.13
N LEU A 518 5.52 -24.13 -24.24
CA LEU A 518 5.08 -22.74 -24.11
C LEU A 518 5.39 -21.96 -25.39
N ILE A 519 6.60 -22.05 -25.89
CA ILE A 519 7.04 -21.36 -27.11
C ILE A 519 6.22 -21.84 -28.31
N LYS A 520 5.99 -23.13 -28.44
CA LYS A 520 5.18 -23.70 -29.51
C LYS A 520 3.77 -23.14 -29.50
N GLU A 521 3.12 -23.12 -28.34
CA GLU A 521 1.76 -22.58 -28.21
C GLU A 521 1.72 -21.08 -28.57
N ILE A 522 2.67 -20.29 -28.08
CA ILE A 522 2.78 -18.85 -28.39
C ILE A 522 2.90 -18.65 -29.90
N THR A 523 3.81 -19.38 -30.55
CA THR A 523 4.08 -19.23 -31.97
C THR A 523 2.91 -19.70 -32.84
N GLU A 524 2.28 -20.83 -32.50
CA GLU A 524 1.12 -21.33 -33.22
C GLU A 524 -0.07 -20.36 -33.16
N ILE A 525 -0.35 -19.81 -32.01
CA ILE A 525 -1.45 -18.85 -31.84
C ILE A 525 -1.17 -17.54 -32.56
N ALA A 526 0.07 -17.01 -32.45
CA ALA A 526 0.45 -15.78 -33.13
C ALA A 526 0.43 -15.96 -34.67
N MET A 527 0.94 -17.08 -35.19
CA MET A 527 0.87 -17.40 -36.63
C MET A 527 -0.54 -17.51 -37.16
N ASN A 528 -1.47 -18.00 -36.33
CA ASN A 528 -2.89 -18.05 -36.65
C ASN A 528 -3.59 -16.67 -36.52
N GLN A 529 -2.81 -15.59 -36.42
CA GLN A 529 -3.31 -14.21 -36.32
C GLN A 529 -4.24 -13.97 -35.13
N ARG A 530 -4.11 -14.76 -34.05
CA ARG A 530 -4.74 -14.46 -32.77
C ARG A 530 -3.77 -13.68 -31.89
N ALA A 531 -4.30 -12.94 -30.93
CA ALA A 531 -3.48 -12.36 -29.88
C ALA A 531 -3.37 -13.31 -28.69
N ILE A 532 -2.22 -13.29 -28.03
CA ILE A 532 -1.94 -14.12 -26.87
C ILE A 532 -1.43 -13.26 -25.71
N LEU A 533 -1.97 -13.52 -24.52
CA LEU A 533 -1.49 -12.97 -23.26
C LEU A 533 -0.94 -14.12 -22.42
N VAL A 534 0.37 -14.06 -22.14
CA VAL A 534 1.04 -15.02 -21.27
C VAL A 534 1.35 -14.33 -19.94
N ILE A 535 0.83 -14.91 -18.86
CA ILE A 535 1.01 -14.36 -17.52
C ILE A 535 1.98 -15.25 -16.75
N PHE A 536 3.13 -14.69 -16.41
CA PHE A 536 4.20 -15.33 -15.67
C PHE A 536 4.16 -14.93 -14.18
N LYS A 537 4.76 -15.77 -13.38
CA LYS A 537 4.89 -15.48 -11.95
C LYS A 537 5.96 -14.42 -11.67
N TYR A 538 7.08 -14.47 -12.42
CA TYR A 538 8.26 -13.63 -12.19
C TYR A 538 8.68 -12.87 -13.46
N ILE A 539 9.25 -11.67 -13.27
CA ILE A 539 9.74 -10.81 -14.36
C ILE A 539 10.90 -11.48 -15.12
N GLU A 540 11.71 -12.28 -14.42
CA GLU A 540 12.83 -13.02 -15.02
C GLU A 540 12.34 -13.98 -16.11
N GLU A 541 11.22 -14.69 -15.87
CA GLU A 541 10.62 -15.59 -16.84
C GLU A 541 10.14 -14.84 -18.10
N VAL A 542 9.55 -13.66 -17.91
CA VAL A 542 9.15 -12.77 -19.01
C VAL A 542 10.34 -12.41 -19.89
N ASN A 543 11.46 -12.05 -19.28
CA ASN A 543 12.67 -11.67 -20.02
C ASN A 543 13.26 -12.84 -20.80
N ILE A 544 13.37 -14.01 -20.18
CA ILE A 544 13.88 -15.23 -20.84
C ILE A 544 13.05 -15.58 -22.08
N ILE A 545 11.72 -15.62 -21.93
CA ILE A 545 10.84 -15.97 -23.05
C ILE A 545 10.84 -14.89 -24.13
N TYR A 546 10.91 -13.61 -23.74
CA TYR A 546 11.03 -12.51 -24.69
C TYR A 546 12.27 -12.66 -25.57
N ASP A 547 13.45 -12.91 -24.98
CA ASP A 547 14.70 -13.07 -25.71
C ASP A 547 14.67 -14.31 -26.66
N ILE A 548 14.05 -15.39 -26.21
CA ILE A 548 13.87 -16.58 -27.05
C ILE A 548 12.98 -16.28 -28.27
N LEU A 549 11.87 -15.60 -28.08
CA LEU A 549 10.94 -15.25 -29.17
C LEU A 549 11.58 -14.30 -30.18
N LEU A 550 12.40 -13.35 -29.75
CA LEU A 550 13.20 -12.49 -30.64
C LEU A 550 14.21 -13.31 -31.45
N ASN A 551 14.92 -14.22 -30.82
CA ASN A 551 15.88 -15.10 -31.48
C ASN A 551 15.22 -16.03 -32.51
N MET A 552 13.94 -16.37 -32.32
CA MET A 552 13.14 -17.12 -33.30
C MET A 552 12.62 -16.29 -34.47
N GLY A 553 12.90 -14.98 -34.49
CA GLY A 553 12.55 -14.09 -35.60
C GLY A 553 11.14 -13.46 -35.50
N ILE A 554 10.49 -13.50 -34.34
CA ILE A 554 9.24 -12.75 -34.12
C ILE A 554 9.62 -11.26 -34.06
N GLN A 555 8.93 -10.43 -34.83
CA GLN A 555 9.23 -8.98 -34.89
C GLN A 555 8.95 -8.32 -33.55
N LYS A 556 9.85 -7.45 -33.13
CA LYS A 556 9.79 -6.75 -31.84
C LYS A 556 8.48 -5.98 -31.66
N GLU A 557 7.94 -5.42 -32.74
CA GLU A 557 6.67 -4.66 -32.74
C GLU A 557 5.45 -5.52 -32.41
N ASN A 558 5.54 -6.84 -32.58
CA ASN A 558 4.48 -7.79 -32.27
C ASN A 558 4.58 -8.35 -30.84
N ILE A 559 5.69 -8.10 -30.12
CA ILE A 559 5.87 -8.57 -28.76
C ILE A 559 5.75 -7.37 -27.81
N ILE A 560 4.77 -7.42 -26.93
CA ILE A 560 4.54 -6.38 -25.93
C ILE A 560 4.96 -6.92 -24.57
N LYS A 561 5.96 -6.30 -23.94
CA LYS A 561 6.25 -6.56 -22.52
C LYS A 561 5.38 -5.68 -21.65
N TYR A 562 4.53 -6.29 -20.85
CA TYR A 562 3.73 -5.62 -19.86
C TYR A 562 4.28 -5.96 -18.48
N THR A 563 5.47 -5.47 -18.22
CA THR A 563 6.11 -5.53 -16.92
C THR A 563 6.28 -4.10 -16.40
N ARG A 564 6.58 -4.00 -15.14
CA ARG A 564 6.69 -2.74 -14.48
C ARG A 564 7.82 -1.81 -14.92
N ASN A 565 8.90 -2.35 -15.46
CA ASN A 565 10.04 -1.53 -15.87
C ASN A 565 9.75 -0.67 -17.11
N ASP A 566 8.61 -0.85 -17.75
CA ASP A 566 8.25 -0.26 -19.04
C ASP A 566 7.08 0.72 -18.93
N ILE A 567 7.16 1.70 -18.02
CA ILE A 567 6.08 2.65 -17.69
C ILE A 567 5.59 3.43 -18.92
N ASN A 568 6.48 3.77 -19.86
CA ASN A 568 6.11 4.49 -21.09
C ASN A 568 5.40 3.58 -22.10
N GLU A 569 5.79 2.31 -22.20
CA GLU A 569 5.10 1.31 -23.03
C GLU A 569 3.74 0.94 -22.41
N GLN A 570 3.61 0.96 -21.08
CA GLN A 570 2.34 0.72 -20.39
C GLN A 570 1.25 1.75 -20.72
N LYS A 571 1.60 3.04 -20.80
CA LYS A 571 0.64 4.10 -21.15
C LYS A 571 0.13 3.94 -22.57
N ASN A 572 0.97 3.52 -23.49
CA ASN A 572 0.60 3.28 -24.89
C ASN A 572 -0.26 2.03 -25.03
N PHE A 573 0.09 0.95 -24.30
CA PHE A 573 -0.65 -0.32 -24.34
C PHE A 573 -2.10 -0.20 -23.83
N LEU A 574 -2.35 0.63 -22.81
CA LEU A 574 -3.68 0.84 -22.25
C LEU A 574 -4.62 1.63 -23.18
N ASN A 575 -4.06 2.40 -24.10
CA ASN A 575 -4.82 3.24 -25.00
C ASN A 575 -5.06 2.61 -26.39
N ASP A 576 -4.20 1.70 -26.81
CA ASP A 576 -4.22 1.12 -28.15
C ASP A 576 -5.02 -0.21 -28.20
N GLU A 577 -5.71 -0.43 -29.31
CA GLU A 577 -6.35 -1.72 -29.59
C GLU A 577 -5.31 -2.79 -29.93
N ILE A 578 -5.42 -3.97 -29.32
CA ILE A 578 -4.56 -5.11 -29.59
C ILE A 578 -4.81 -5.63 -31.02
N LYS A 579 -3.74 -5.77 -31.76
CA LYS A 579 -3.74 -6.23 -33.15
C LYS A 579 -3.69 -7.77 -33.26
N CYS A 580 -4.08 -8.28 -34.41
CA CYS A 580 -3.91 -9.71 -34.71
C CYS A 580 -2.42 -10.11 -34.70
N GLY A 581 -2.09 -11.27 -34.11
CA GLY A 581 -0.73 -11.78 -34.02
C GLY A 581 0.11 -11.17 -32.90
N SER A 582 -0.46 -10.29 -32.06
CA SER A 582 0.27 -9.70 -30.92
C SER A 582 0.53 -10.74 -29.82
N VAL A 583 1.77 -10.74 -29.31
CA VAL A 583 2.20 -11.53 -28.16
C VAL A 583 2.44 -10.60 -26.97
N ILE A 584 1.67 -10.77 -25.91
CA ILE A 584 1.76 -9.97 -24.69
C ILE A 584 2.36 -10.86 -23.61
N LEU A 585 3.54 -10.50 -23.13
CA LEU A 585 4.22 -11.16 -22.03
C LEU A 585 4.09 -10.31 -20.79
N SER A 586 3.51 -10.84 -19.73
CA SER A 586 3.16 -10.06 -18.54
C SER A 586 3.41 -10.83 -17.27
N THR A 587 3.61 -10.12 -16.18
CA THR A 587 3.43 -10.66 -14.83
C THR A 587 1.98 -10.48 -14.39
N ASN A 588 1.65 -10.92 -13.18
CA ASN A 588 0.28 -10.83 -12.63
C ASN A 588 -0.35 -9.42 -12.62
N LEU A 589 0.43 -8.39 -12.91
CA LEU A 589 -0.01 -6.99 -13.12
C LEU A 589 -1.14 -6.84 -14.11
N SER A 590 -1.14 -7.61 -15.20
CA SER A 590 -2.20 -7.57 -16.22
C SER A 590 -3.52 -8.16 -15.71
N GLY A 591 -3.52 -8.75 -14.53
CA GLY A 591 -4.68 -9.38 -13.92
C GLY A 591 -5.72 -8.39 -13.36
N ARG A 592 -5.39 -7.12 -13.03
CA ARG A 592 -6.33 -6.18 -12.37
C ARG A 592 -6.27 -4.78 -12.96
N GLY A 593 -7.43 -4.13 -13.05
CA GLY A 593 -7.54 -2.69 -13.38
C GLY A 593 -7.26 -2.28 -14.82
N THR A 594 -6.81 -3.20 -15.70
CA THR A 594 -6.52 -2.89 -17.11
C THR A 594 -7.65 -3.37 -18.02
N ASP A 595 -8.17 -2.50 -18.87
CA ASP A 595 -9.13 -2.88 -19.91
C ASP A 595 -8.38 -3.10 -21.23
N ILE A 596 -8.22 -4.38 -21.59
CA ILE A 596 -7.58 -4.78 -22.84
C ILE A 596 -8.61 -4.64 -23.96
N LYS A 597 -8.43 -3.66 -24.84
CA LYS A 597 -9.29 -3.46 -26.00
C LYS A 597 -8.80 -4.33 -27.15
N ILE A 598 -9.67 -5.16 -27.70
CA ILE A 598 -9.36 -6.00 -28.85
C ILE A 598 -9.97 -5.40 -30.12
N SER A 599 -9.25 -5.54 -31.25
CA SER A 599 -9.75 -5.11 -32.55
C SER A 599 -10.89 -6.02 -33.01
N LYS A 600 -11.82 -5.49 -33.82
CA LYS A 600 -12.91 -6.27 -34.41
C LYS A 600 -12.41 -7.47 -35.24
N LEU A 601 -11.28 -7.33 -35.91
CA LEU A 601 -10.64 -8.41 -36.65
C LEU A 601 -10.17 -9.52 -35.73
N LEU A 602 -9.63 -9.18 -34.58
CA LEU A 602 -9.21 -10.13 -33.56
C LEU A 602 -10.41 -10.88 -32.94
N GLU A 603 -11.54 -10.20 -32.73
CA GLU A 603 -12.77 -10.81 -32.23
C GLU A 603 -13.30 -11.89 -33.20
N ILE A 604 -13.32 -11.59 -34.49
CA ILE A 604 -13.72 -12.53 -35.54
C ILE A 604 -12.76 -13.75 -35.57
N ASN A 605 -11.49 -13.54 -35.27
CA ASN A 605 -10.46 -14.55 -35.27
C ASN A 605 -10.31 -15.27 -33.91
N ASN A 606 -11.40 -15.58 -33.24
CA ASN A 606 -11.48 -16.23 -31.92
C ASN A 606 -10.86 -15.46 -30.75
N GLY A 607 -10.64 -14.15 -30.89
CA GLY A 607 -10.27 -13.24 -29.83
C GLY A 607 -8.93 -13.54 -29.13
N LEU A 608 -8.80 -13.07 -27.91
CA LEU A 608 -7.60 -13.20 -27.08
C LEU A 608 -7.48 -14.63 -26.52
N HIS A 609 -6.28 -15.16 -26.52
CA HIS A 609 -5.91 -16.38 -25.78
C HIS A 609 -5.06 -16.03 -24.55
N VAL A 610 -5.42 -16.55 -23.39
CA VAL A 610 -4.69 -16.30 -22.11
C VAL A 610 -4.01 -17.59 -21.65
N ILE A 611 -2.71 -17.51 -21.38
CA ILE A 611 -1.95 -18.59 -20.76
C ILE A 611 -1.51 -18.19 -19.36
N LEU A 612 -1.76 -19.08 -18.39
CA LEU A 612 -1.18 -18.99 -17.05
C LEU A 612 -0.05 -20.02 -16.94
N THR A 613 1.15 -19.57 -16.54
CA THR A 613 2.34 -20.41 -16.36
C THR A 613 2.49 -20.90 -14.92
N PHE A 614 1.61 -20.54 -14.03
CA PHE A 614 1.60 -20.93 -12.62
C PHE A 614 0.16 -21.03 -12.09
N ILE A 615 -0.02 -21.71 -10.95
CA ILE A 615 -1.31 -21.73 -10.25
C ILE A 615 -1.39 -20.49 -9.34
N PRO A 616 -2.38 -19.60 -9.57
CA PRO A 616 -2.62 -18.44 -8.70
C PRO A 616 -2.96 -18.85 -7.26
N THR A 617 -2.76 -17.94 -6.32
CA THR A 617 -3.00 -18.19 -4.89
C THR A 617 -4.47 -18.41 -4.53
N SER A 618 -5.40 -17.93 -5.37
CA SER A 618 -6.83 -18.10 -5.18
C SER A 618 -7.58 -18.27 -6.50
N LYS A 619 -8.78 -18.83 -6.41
CA LYS A 619 -9.70 -18.96 -7.57
C LYS A 619 -10.09 -17.59 -8.14
N ARG A 620 -10.20 -16.56 -7.31
CA ARG A 620 -10.52 -15.18 -7.73
C ARG A 620 -9.45 -14.64 -8.69
N ILE A 621 -8.18 -14.80 -8.37
CA ILE A 621 -7.07 -14.34 -9.23
C ILE A 621 -7.05 -15.12 -10.55
N GLU A 622 -7.32 -16.42 -10.53
CA GLU A 622 -7.48 -17.23 -11.73
C GLU A 622 -8.60 -16.68 -12.61
N ASP A 623 -9.80 -16.49 -12.06
CA ASP A 623 -10.97 -15.98 -12.77
C ASP A 623 -10.74 -14.57 -13.35
N GLN A 624 -10.00 -13.72 -12.64
CA GLN A 624 -9.61 -12.39 -13.14
C GLN A 624 -8.63 -12.47 -14.30
N ALA A 625 -7.64 -13.36 -14.22
CA ALA A 625 -6.66 -13.55 -15.28
C ALA A 625 -7.32 -14.09 -16.55
N PHE A 626 -8.12 -15.13 -16.43
CA PHE A 626 -8.84 -15.72 -17.55
C PHE A 626 -9.96 -14.82 -18.08
N GLY A 627 -10.58 -14.04 -17.21
CA GLY A 627 -11.58 -13.02 -17.57
C GLY A 627 -11.03 -11.85 -18.39
N ARG A 628 -9.74 -11.87 -18.76
CA ARG A 628 -9.19 -10.96 -19.80
C ARG A 628 -9.65 -11.36 -21.20
N ALA A 629 -9.90 -12.63 -21.43
CA ALA A 629 -10.45 -13.17 -22.66
C ALA A 629 -11.96 -13.30 -22.58
N GLY A 630 -12.65 -13.16 -23.70
CA GLY A 630 -14.11 -13.38 -23.81
C GLY A 630 -14.95 -12.34 -23.09
N ARG A 631 -14.50 -11.08 -22.99
CA ARG A 631 -15.24 -9.95 -22.40
C ARG A 631 -16.41 -9.53 -23.27
N LYS A 632 -17.46 -9.00 -22.65
CA LYS A 632 -18.63 -8.45 -23.34
C LYS A 632 -19.29 -9.41 -24.36
N GLY A 633 -19.14 -10.74 -24.15
CA GLY A 633 -19.61 -11.76 -25.10
C GLY A 633 -18.66 -12.01 -26.26
N GLU A 634 -17.49 -11.42 -26.30
CA GLU A 634 -16.44 -11.64 -27.30
C GLU A 634 -15.93 -13.08 -27.26
N SER A 635 -15.32 -13.54 -28.35
CA SER A 635 -14.66 -14.84 -28.38
C SER A 635 -13.33 -14.76 -27.62
N GLY A 636 -12.98 -15.85 -26.96
CA GLY A 636 -11.72 -15.94 -26.24
C GLY A 636 -11.45 -17.34 -25.70
N SER A 637 -10.21 -17.59 -25.28
CA SER A 637 -9.85 -18.88 -24.67
C SER A 637 -8.76 -18.72 -23.65
N ALA A 638 -8.65 -19.71 -22.74
CA ALA A 638 -7.61 -19.75 -21.74
C ALA A 638 -7.08 -21.16 -21.53
N GLN A 639 -5.82 -21.26 -21.09
CA GLN A 639 -5.15 -22.51 -20.82
C GLN A 639 -4.09 -22.37 -19.73
N TYR A 640 -3.82 -23.43 -19.01
CA TYR A 640 -2.63 -23.59 -18.17
C TYR A 640 -1.51 -24.31 -18.93
N ILE A 641 -0.29 -23.79 -18.82
CA ILE A 641 0.94 -24.49 -19.20
C ILE A 641 1.89 -24.44 -18.00
N LEU A 642 2.14 -25.59 -17.36
CA LEU A 642 2.77 -25.63 -16.05
C LEU A 642 4.03 -26.51 -16.04
N TYR A 643 5.02 -26.09 -15.28
CA TYR A 643 6.15 -26.90 -14.87
C TYR A 643 5.92 -27.44 -13.45
N SER A 644 5.72 -28.74 -13.29
CA SER A 644 5.48 -29.35 -11.98
C SER A 644 5.62 -30.88 -12.03
N GLU A 645 6.10 -31.46 -10.93
CA GLU A 645 6.05 -32.91 -10.69
C GLU A 645 4.65 -33.41 -10.30
N LYS A 646 3.76 -32.50 -9.88
CA LYS A 646 2.40 -32.81 -9.43
C LYS A 646 1.42 -32.73 -10.58
N THR A 647 0.35 -33.47 -10.48
CA THR A 647 -0.79 -33.38 -11.42
C THR A 647 -1.57 -32.08 -11.21
N PHE A 648 -2.31 -31.66 -12.25
CA PHE A 648 -3.16 -30.46 -12.18
C PHE A 648 -4.14 -30.50 -11.01
N ASN A 649 -4.81 -31.64 -10.82
CA ASN A 649 -5.80 -31.77 -9.73
C ASN A 649 -5.15 -31.59 -8.35
N GLN A 650 -3.97 -32.20 -8.15
CA GLN A 650 -3.23 -32.03 -6.89
C GLN A 650 -2.86 -30.56 -6.62
N LEU A 651 -2.43 -29.84 -7.66
CA LEU A 651 -2.07 -28.42 -7.53
C LEU A 651 -3.30 -27.56 -7.19
N ILE A 652 -4.44 -27.84 -7.81
CA ILE A 652 -5.70 -27.12 -7.52
C ILE A 652 -6.20 -27.45 -6.10
N GLU A 653 -6.17 -28.70 -5.69
CA GLU A 653 -6.56 -29.13 -4.33
C GLU A 653 -5.69 -28.45 -3.27
N GLU A 654 -4.37 -28.38 -3.49
CA GLU A 654 -3.45 -27.69 -2.58
C GLU A 654 -3.73 -26.20 -2.48
N ARG A 655 -4.04 -25.54 -3.60
CA ARG A 655 -4.45 -24.14 -3.63
C ARG A 655 -5.74 -23.95 -2.82
N ASP A 656 -6.75 -24.74 -3.10
CA ASP A 656 -8.08 -24.63 -2.47
C ASP A 656 -8.00 -24.90 -0.96
N MET A 657 -7.21 -25.89 -0.54
CA MET A 657 -6.97 -26.15 0.88
C MET A 657 -6.23 -25.00 1.58
N ARG A 658 -5.28 -24.36 0.89
CA ARG A 658 -4.55 -23.20 1.44
C ARG A 658 -5.48 -22.02 1.58
N GLU A 659 -6.24 -21.69 0.53
CA GLU A 659 -7.23 -20.61 0.55
C GLU A 659 -8.27 -20.84 1.67
N GLU A 660 -8.73 -22.07 1.86
CA GLU A 660 -9.66 -22.42 2.92
C GLU A 660 -9.10 -22.16 4.33
N LYS A 661 -7.84 -22.56 4.57
CA LYS A 661 -7.17 -22.30 5.86
C LYS A 661 -7.02 -20.83 6.11
N ASP A 662 -6.62 -20.05 5.09
CA ASP A 662 -6.46 -18.60 5.20
C ASP A 662 -7.80 -17.91 5.51
N LEU A 663 -8.87 -18.29 4.82
CA LEU A 663 -10.21 -17.73 5.07
C LEU A 663 -10.75 -18.11 6.45
N THR A 664 -10.51 -19.32 6.92
CA THR A 664 -10.90 -19.75 8.27
C THR A 664 -10.15 -18.91 9.32
N PHE A 665 -8.85 -18.73 9.15
CA PHE A 665 -8.05 -17.86 10.00
C PHE A 665 -8.60 -16.42 10.04
N LEU A 666 -8.96 -15.86 8.89
CA LEU A 666 -9.52 -14.50 8.81
C LEU A 666 -10.81 -14.36 9.62
N ILE A 667 -11.70 -15.36 9.57
CA ILE A 667 -12.99 -15.31 10.26
C ILE A 667 -12.83 -15.55 11.76
N GLU A 668 -12.03 -16.52 12.17
CA GLU A 668 -12.02 -17.02 13.54
C GLU A 668 -11.03 -16.29 14.45
N VAL A 669 -9.90 -15.84 13.90
CA VAL A 669 -8.80 -15.25 14.65
C VAL A 669 -8.57 -13.78 14.29
N TYR A 670 -8.34 -13.49 13.02
CA TYR A 670 -7.97 -12.16 12.58
C TYR A 670 -9.04 -11.10 12.90
N GLN A 671 -10.32 -11.44 12.68
CA GLN A 671 -11.43 -10.52 13.01
C GLN A 671 -11.41 -10.12 14.49
N LYS A 672 -11.27 -11.10 15.40
CA LYS A 672 -11.24 -10.83 16.86
C LYS A 672 -10.05 -9.96 17.25
N LYS A 673 -8.90 -10.22 16.64
CA LYS A 673 -7.67 -9.45 16.86
C LYS A 673 -7.87 -7.99 16.44
N ILE A 674 -8.40 -7.78 15.23
CA ILE A 674 -8.65 -6.44 14.70
C ILE A 674 -9.69 -5.69 15.54
N ASP A 675 -10.76 -6.35 15.99
CA ASP A 675 -11.77 -5.73 16.83
C ASP A 675 -11.20 -5.26 18.18
N LEU A 676 -10.36 -6.09 18.79
CA LEU A 676 -9.66 -5.72 20.04
C LEU A 676 -8.73 -4.54 19.81
N PHE A 677 -7.98 -4.54 18.71
CA PHE A 677 -7.03 -3.46 18.41
C PHE A 677 -7.74 -2.16 18.10
N ALA A 678 -8.81 -2.19 17.32
CA ALA A 678 -9.62 -1.02 17.05
C ALA A 678 -10.16 -0.40 18.36
N GLU A 679 -10.62 -1.22 19.29
CA GLU A 679 -11.10 -0.78 20.61
C GLU A 679 -9.98 -0.12 21.43
N ILE A 680 -8.80 -0.75 21.49
CA ILE A 680 -7.64 -0.22 22.24
C ILE A 680 -7.13 1.08 21.60
N PHE A 681 -7.10 1.15 20.28
CA PHE A 681 -6.69 2.33 19.53
C PHE A 681 -7.64 3.51 19.73
N GLU A 682 -8.93 3.25 19.66
CA GLU A 682 -9.96 4.27 19.86
C GLU A 682 -9.90 4.80 21.30
N ASP A 683 -9.73 3.91 22.30
CA ASP A 683 -9.55 4.30 23.71
C ASP A 683 -8.23 5.08 23.90
N PHE A 684 -7.13 4.70 23.25
CA PHE A 684 -5.87 5.46 23.31
C PHE A 684 -6.00 6.84 22.65
N SER A 685 -6.62 6.93 21.49
CA SER A 685 -6.86 8.21 20.80
C SER A 685 -7.71 9.16 21.66
N CYS A 686 -8.77 8.64 22.30
CA CYS A 686 -9.57 9.42 23.25
C CYS A 686 -8.75 9.84 24.48
N PHE A 687 -7.87 8.95 24.96
CA PHE A 687 -6.98 9.25 26.08
C PHE A 687 -5.98 10.34 25.72
N LEU A 688 -5.35 10.25 24.54
CA LEU A 688 -4.40 11.25 24.04
C LEU A 688 -5.06 12.65 23.93
N LYS A 689 -6.23 12.74 23.32
CA LYS A 689 -7.01 13.99 23.24
C LYS A 689 -7.34 14.60 24.61
N LYS A 690 -7.65 13.76 25.61
CA LYS A 690 -7.88 14.22 26.99
C LYS A 690 -6.62 14.78 27.62
N ILE A 691 -5.47 14.22 27.28
CA ILE A 691 -4.17 14.72 27.73
C ILE A 691 -3.84 16.04 27.02
N GLU A 692 -3.96 16.11 25.70
CA GLU A 692 -3.77 17.34 24.92
C GLU A 692 -4.56 18.51 25.48
N ASN A 693 -5.83 18.28 25.80
CA ASN A 693 -6.70 19.30 26.41
C ASN A 693 -6.23 19.76 27.80
N LYS A 694 -5.49 18.92 28.54
CA LYS A 694 -4.96 19.25 29.88
C LYS A 694 -3.60 19.96 29.84
N ILE A 695 -2.73 19.54 28.92
CA ILE A 695 -1.34 20.00 28.86
C ILE A 695 -1.12 21.13 27.85
N GLY A 696 -2.13 21.45 27.03
CA GLY A 696 -1.97 22.34 25.87
C GLY A 696 -1.10 21.68 24.78
N ASN A 697 -0.63 22.47 23.84
CA ASN A 697 0.21 22.02 22.72
C ASN A 697 1.67 21.75 23.17
N ASN A 698 1.87 20.88 24.15
CA ASN A 698 3.21 20.45 24.53
C ASN A 698 3.63 19.27 23.65
N GLU A 699 4.21 19.55 22.49
CA GLU A 699 4.60 18.57 21.47
C GLU A 699 5.57 17.52 22.01
N THR A 700 6.50 17.90 22.89
CA THR A 700 7.51 16.97 23.43
C THR A 700 6.93 15.90 24.33
N LEU A 701 5.97 16.28 25.19
CA LEU A 701 5.29 15.32 26.06
C LEU A 701 4.36 14.40 25.27
N LEU A 702 3.73 14.92 24.22
CA LEU A 702 2.90 14.12 23.32
C LEU A 702 3.73 13.11 22.55
N LEU A 703 4.94 13.50 22.10
CA LEU A 703 5.89 12.57 21.46
C LEU A 703 6.34 11.46 22.42
N ASP A 704 6.71 11.80 23.66
CA ASP A 704 7.08 10.80 24.67
C ASP A 704 5.94 9.78 24.95
N ILE A 705 4.70 10.26 25.01
CA ILE A 705 3.53 9.39 25.18
C ILE A 705 3.32 8.48 23.97
N LYS A 706 3.48 9.01 22.77
CA LYS A 706 3.37 8.24 21.51
C LYS A 706 4.49 7.20 21.41
N GLU A 707 5.71 7.54 21.83
CA GLU A 707 6.84 6.62 21.89
C GLU A 707 6.60 5.47 22.89
N LYS A 708 6.18 5.78 24.10
CA LYS A 708 5.79 4.78 25.10
C LYS A 708 4.63 3.89 24.60
N TRP A 709 3.69 4.47 23.88
CA TRP A 709 2.60 3.74 23.26
C TRP A 709 3.10 2.77 22.17
N ALA A 710 3.99 3.21 21.29
CA ALA A 710 4.55 2.38 20.25
C ALA A 710 5.37 1.21 20.84
N LEU A 711 6.14 1.47 21.89
CA LEU A 711 6.82 0.43 22.66
C LEU A 711 5.83 -0.56 23.29
N PHE A 712 4.73 -0.07 23.87
CA PHE A 712 3.66 -0.93 24.38
C PHE A 712 3.07 -1.86 23.31
N LEU A 713 2.86 -1.35 22.10
CA LEU A 713 2.39 -2.15 20.97
C LEU A 713 3.39 -3.26 20.61
N VAL A 714 4.68 -2.92 20.54
CA VAL A 714 5.75 -3.90 20.26
C VAL A 714 5.84 -4.95 21.38
N GLU A 715 5.82 -4.54 22.64
CA GLU A 715 5.92 -5.43 23.82
C GLU A 715 4.81 -6.46 23.90
N ASN A 716 3.64 -6.13 23.38
CA ASN A 716 2.50 -7.01 23.41
C ASN A 716 2.25 -7.72 22.06
N GLU A 717 3.26 -7.72 21.16
CA GLU A 717 3.19 -8.33 19.83
C GLU A 717 2.01 -7.83 19.00
N LEU A 718 1.55 -6.60 19.28
CA LEU A 718 0.41 -5.99 18.64
C LEU A 718 0.75 -5.43 17.25
N THR A 719 2.03 -5.33 16.92
CA THR A 719 2.54 -4.90 15.61
C THR A 719 2.65 -6.04 14.60
N ASP A 720 2.71 -7.30 15.04
CA ASP A 720 2.82 -8.47 14.17
C ASP A 720 1.45 -9.12 13.94
N ILE A 721 0.65 -8.52 13.06
CA ILE A 721 -0.68 -9.04 12.69
C ILE A 721 -0.55 -10.29 11.81
N GLU A 722 0.58 -10.49 11.14
CA GLU A 722 0.81 -11.50 10.12
C GLU A 722 1.39 -12.83 10.62
N LYS A 723 1.50 -13.06 11.93
CA LYS A 723 2.00 -14.38 12.39
C LYS A 723 1.19 -15.50 11.77
N GLU A 724 1.84 -16.26 10.88
CA GLU A 724 1.28 -17.45 10.26
C GLU A 724 0.72 -18.42 11.33
N TYR A 725 -0.50 -18.80 11.12
CA TYR A 725 -1.19 -19.78 11.91
C TYR A 725 -0.56 -21.17 11.69
N LYS A 726 0.21 -21.66 12.64
CA LYS A 726 0.94 -22.93 12.45
C LYS A 726 0.25 -24.18 13.01
N ASN A 727 -0.64 -24.06 14.02
CA ASN A 727 -1.39 -25.17 14.59
C ASN A 727 -2.46 -24.74 15.62
N GLU A 728 -3.32 -25.67 16.10
CA GLU A 728 -4.40 -25.40 17.07
C GLU A 728 -3.91 -24.84 18.42
N LYS A 729 -2.67 -25.15 18.85
CA LYS A 729 -2.08 -24.62 20.06
C LYS A 729 -1.78 -23.11 19.98
N SER A 730 -1.60 -22.57 18.78
CA SER A 730 -1.44 -21.13 18.59
C SER A 730 -2.74 -20.36 18.80
N LEU A 731 -3.89 -20.99 18.56
CA LEU A 731 -5.22 -20.41 18.78
C LEU A 731 -5.54 -20.23 20.28
N GLU A 732 -5.15 -21.21 21.12
CA GLU A 732 -5.32 -21.10 22.57
C GLU A 732 -4.40 -20.02 23.15
N PHE A 733 -3.17 -19.94 22.64
CA PHE A 733 -2.20 -18.92 23.06
C PHE A 733 -2.70 -17.51 22.67
N ASP A 734 -3.24 -17.33 21.46
CA ASP A 734 -3.78 -16.04 21.02
C ASP A 734 -4.99 -15.62 21.85
N ASN A 735 -5.89 -16.53 22.20
CA ASN A 735 -7.03 -16.22 23.07
C ASN A 735 -6.61 -15.81 24.48
N GLN A 736 -5.57 -16.43 25.05
CA GLN A 736 -5.00 -16.04 26.34
C GLN A 736 -4.29 -14.68 26.25
N LEU A 737 -3.57 -14.43 25.19
CA LEU A 737 -2.91 -13.16 24.90
C LEU A 737 -3.95 -12.03 24.83
N PHE A 738 -5.03 -12.22 24.06
CA PHE A 738 -6.10 -11.23 23.92
C PHE A 738 -6.79 -10.91 25.25
N ALA A 739 -7.03 -11.91 26.09
CA ALA A 739 -7.60 -11.67 27.42
C ALA A 739 -6.66 -10.87 28.34
N SER A 740 -5.35 -11.00 28.17
CA SER A 740 -4.34 -10.32 28.98
C SER A 740 -4.06 -8.86 28.57
N ILE A 741 -4.35 -8.47 27.33
CA ILE A 741 -3.97 -7.16 26.80
C ILE A 741 -4.78 -6.02 27.41
N LYS A 742 -6.11 -6.14 27.54
CA LYS A 742 -6.94 -5.08 28.13
C LYS A 742 -6.49 -4.65 29.52
N PRO A 743 -6.22 -5.58 30.48
CA PRO A 743 -5.65 -5.20 31.78
C PRO A 743 -4.27 -4.55 31.69
N LYS A 744 -3.39 -4.99 30.77
CA LYS A 744 -2.08 -4.38 30.55
C LYS A 744 -2.23 -2.96 30.03
N PHE A 745 -3.15 -2.73 29.09
CA PHE A 745 -3.43 -1.40 28.56
C PHE A 745 -3.97 -0.44 29.61
N GLN A 746 -4.84 -0.89 30.51
CA GLN A 746 -5.32 -0.06 31.62
C GLN A 746 -4.18 0.33 32.58
N ARG A 747 -3.27 -0.60 32.89
CA ARG A 747 -2.06 -0.30 33.68
C ARG A 747 -1.15 0.70 32.94
N PHE A 748 -0.99 0.54 31.65
CA PHE A 748 -0.22 1.46 30.82
C PHE A 748 -0.79 2.89 30.88
N LYS A 749 -2.10 3.07 30.72
CA LYS A 749 -2.75 4.39 30.88
C LYS A 749 -2.54 4.98 32.27
N GLN A 750 -2.64 4.13 33.32
CA GLN A 750 -2.41 4.57 34.68
C GLN A 750 -0.98 5.00 34.95
N SER A 751 0.01 4.30 34.37
CA SER A 751 1.43 4.70 34.49
C SER A 751 1.66 6.05 33.81
N ILE A 752 1.16 6.26 32.62
CA ILE A 752 1.25 7.55 31.91
C ILE A 752 0.59 8.67 32.74
N TYR A 753 -0.59 8.46 33.32
CA TYR A 753 -1.25 9.45 34.17
C TYR A 753 -0.42 9.79 35.41
N LYS A 754 0.23 8.81 36.02
CA LYS A 754 1.08 8.99 37.19
C LYS A 754 2.35 9.77 36.84
N ASP A 755 2.97 9.44 35.69
CA ASP A 755 4.15 10.11 35.18
C ASP A 755 3.83 11.56 34.80
N ILE A 756 2.74 11.79 34.10
CA ILE A 756 2.29 13.14 33.71
C ILE A 756 1.93 13.99 34.91
N THR A 757 1.30 13.46 35.95
CA THR A 757 1.00 14.26 37.18
C THR A 757 2.25 14.63 37.93
N GLY A 758 3.28 13.79 37.93
CA GLY A 758 4.59 14.11 38.49
C GLY A 758 5.37 15.12 37.62
N GLU A 759 5.44 14.85 36.30
CA GLU A 759 6.16 15.68 35.34
C GLU A 759 5.39 16.96 34.96
N TYR A 760 4.07 16.99 34.94
CA TYR A 760 3.27 18.17 34.66
C TYR A 760 3.42 19.27 35.70
N ASN A 761 3.50 18.91 36.98
CA ASN A 761 3.85 19.87 38.03
C ASN A 761 5.28 20.35 37.86
N TYR A 762 6.17 19.55 37.33
CA TYR A 762 7.54 19.89 37.02
C TYR A 762 7.64 20.74 35.74
N LEU A 763 6.97 20.34 34.66
CA LEU A 763 6.95 21.03 33.34
C LEU A 763 6.20 22.36 33.40
N ASN A 764 5.10 22.50 34.14
CA ASN A 764 4.44 23.81 34.31
C ASN A 764 5.35 24.83 35.03
N THR A 765 6.20 24.36 35.93
CA THR A 765 7.27 25.22 36.51
C THR A 765 8.35 25.51 35.46
N LEU A 766 8.53 24.66 34.45
CA LEU A 766 9.55 24.78 33.42
C LEU A 766 9.15 25.72 32.25
N ILE A 767 7.90 25.71 31.82
CA ILE A 767 7.39 26.50 30.68
C ILE A 767 7.30 28.01 30.98
N LEU A 768 7.15 28.37 32.23
CA LEU A 768 6.89 29.77 32.65
C LEU A 768 8.14 30.63 32.90
N SER A 769 9.35 30.11 32.74
CA SER A 769 10.58 30.90 32.98
C SER A 769 11.71 30.51 32.01
N LYS A 770 12.33 31.52 31.38
CA LYS A 770 13.60 31.39 30.61
C LYS A 770 14.77 30.77 31.42
N THR A 771 14.59 30.55 32.71
CA THR A 771 15.57 29.96 33.65
C THR A 771 15.60 28.43 33.58
N ASN A 772 14.80 27.79 32.74
CA ASN A 772 14.57 26.35 32.81
C ASN A 772 15.33 25.49 31.77
N LEU A 773 16.03 26.16 30.82
CA LEU A 773 16.77 25.44 29.78
C LEU A 773 17.86 24.54 30.40
N ILE A 774 18.56 25.01 31.38
CA ILE A 774 19.60 24.27 32.12
C ILE A 774 19.02 23.03 32.79
N LYS A 775 17.85 23.15 33.44
CA LYS A 775 17.19 22.00 34.08
C LYS A 775 16.74 20.94 33.09
N ASN A 776 16.28 21.36 31.90
CA ASN A 776 15.92 20.43 30.84
C ASN A 776 17.15 19.67 30.32
N CYS A 777 18.26 20.40 30.14
CA CYS A 777 19.54 19.78 29.80
C CYS A 777 20.03 18.83 30.90
N ASP A 778 19.89 19.22 32.16
CA ASP A 778 20.25 18.37 33.31
C ASP A 778 19.43 17.07 33.35
N GLU A 779 18.12 17.15 33.07
CA GLU A 779 17.26 15.96 33.01
C GLU A 779 17.57 15.05 31.81
N ALA A 780 17.83 15.61 30.64
CA ALA A 780 18.24 14.84 29.46
C ALA A 780 19.57 14.11 29.72
N ILE A 781 20.54 14.81 30.26
CA ILE A 781 21.86 14.27 30.63
C ILE A 781 21.70 13.17 31.70
N ARG A 782 20.81 13.37 32.67
CA ARG A 782 20.54 12.36 33.71
C ARG A 782 19.95 11.07 33.11
N ARG A 783 19.06 11.21 32.08
CA ARG A 783 18.45 10.04 31.40
C ARG A 783 19.45 9.29 30.55
N ASP A 784 20.27 9.99 29.79
CA ASP A 784 21.31 9.38 28.98
C ASP A 784 22.55 10.28 28.87
N PRO A 785 23.55 10.06 29.73
CA PRO A 785 24.75 10.93 29.77
C PRO A 785 25.62 10.87 28.51
N VAL A 786 25.46 9.84 27.69
CA VAL A 786 26.34 9.62 26.53
C VAL A 786 25.65 10.02 25.21
N ALA A 787 24.38 9.68 25.04
CA ALA A 787 23.65 9.98 23.81
C ALA A 787 23.20 11.45 23.69
N THR A 788 23.11 12.19 24.81
CA THR A 788 22.59 13.56 24.83
C THR A 788 23.68 14.64 24.67
N LEU A 789 24.48 14.50 23.60
CA LEU A 789 25.60 15.43 23.34
C LEU A 789 25.14 16.88 23.18
N GLY A 790 24.01 17.12 22.54
CA GLY A 790 23.41 18.43 22.36
C GLY A 790 23.09 19.12 23.70
N ALA A 791 22.60 18.37 24.69
CA ALA A 791 22.25 18.93 25.99
C ALA A 791 23.46 19.49 26.75
N TYR A 792 24.62 18.85 26.67
CA TYR A 792 25.87 19.39 27.24
C TYR A 792 26.26 20.71 26.61
N MET A 793 26.15 20.78 25.29
CA MET A 793 26.52 21.98 24.54
C MET A 793 25.59 23.14 24.88
N TYR A 794 24.26 22.91 24.95
CA TYR A 794 23.29 23.93 25.35
C TYR A 794 23.41 24.38 26.79
N ARG A 795 23.62 23.43 27.71
CA ARG A 795 23.86 23.73 29.13
C ARG A 795 25.11 24.59 29.28
N ALA A 796 26.16 24.25 28.55
CA ALA A 796 27.39 25.04 28.49
C ALA A 796 27.11 26.46 28.01
N PHE A 797 26.35 26.66 26.96
CA PHE A 797 25.95 27.95 26.40
C PHE A 797 25.16 28.79 27.40
N GLU A 798 24.13 28.21 28.01
CA GLU A 798 23.28 28.93 28.97
C GLU A 798 23.99 29.28 30.26
N ASN A 799 24.92 28.45 30.71
CA ASN A 799 25.78 28.79 31.86
C ASN A 799 26.61 30.05 31.58
N VAL A 800 27.06 30.24 30.33
CA VAL A 800 27.77 31.47 29.91
C VAL A 800 26.83 32.68 29.86
N ASN A 801 25.61 32.53 29.35
CA ASN A 801 24.64 33.61 29.22
C ASN A 801 24.12 34.08 30.57
N ASN A 802 23.86 33.20 31.52
CA ASN A 802 23.26 33.50 32.80
C ASN A 802 24.25 34.05 33.85
N LYS A 803 25.56 34.11 33.57
CA LYS A 803 26.60 34.65 34.47
C LYS A 803 26.55 34.07 35.89
N GLU A 804 26.20 32.80 36.04
CA GLU A 804 26.24 32.15 37.37
C GLU A 804 27.65 32.14 37.98
N LYS A 805 27.72 32.20 39.31
CA LYS A 805 28.99 31.97 40.00
C LYS A 805 29.54 30.61 39.53
N ASN A 806 30.79 30.56 39.04
CA ASN A 806 31.49 29.38 38.56
C ASN A 806 31.08 28.88 37.17
N TYR A 807 30.43 29.73 36.34
CA TYR A 807 30.04 29.37 34.97
C TYR A 807 31.22 28.81 34.14
N LYS A 808 32.44 29.33 34.34
CA LYS A 808 33.64 28.86 33.60
C LYS A 808 34.00 27.41 33.89
N ILE A 809 33.87 27.00 35.17
CA ILE A 809 34.14 25.61 35.55
C ILE A 809 33.08 24.70 34.99
N LYS A 810 31.81 25.06 35.14
CA LYS A 810 30.69 24.26 34.55
C LYS A 810 30.78 24.14 33.02
N LEU A 811 31.14 25.21 32.36
CA LEU A 811 31.40 25.22 30.94
C LEU A 811 32.53 24.28 30.54
N PHE A 812 33.66 24.35 31.27
CA PHE A 812 34.81 23.47 31.05
C PHE A 812 34.43 22.00 31.23
N ASP A 813 33.72 21.69 32.32
CA ASP A 813 33.28 20.33 32.62
C ASP A 813 32.35 19.79 31.51
N ASP A 814 31.37 20.56 31.08
CA ASP A 814 30.44 20.17 29.99
C ASP A 814 31.17 19.93 28.68
N LEU A 815 32.08 20.83 28.28
CA LEU A 815 32.85 20.67 27.06
C LEU A 815 33.82 19.50 27.14
N LYS A 816 34.40 19.21 28.31
CA LYS A 816 35.29 18.06 28.50
C LYS A 816 34.55 16.74 28.39
N ILE A 817 33.33 16.65 28.92
CA ILE A 817 32.46 15.48 28.76
C ILE A 817 32.07 15.33 27.29
N LEU A 818 31.71 16.42 26.64
CA LEU A 818 31.33 16.41 25.23
C LEU A 818 32.50 15.94 24.34
N GLU A 819 33.76 16.41 24.63
CA GLU A 819 34.96 15.96 23.94
C GLU A 819 35.16 14.43 24.07
N ASN A 820 34.99 13.87 25.28
CA ASN A 820 35.09 12.45 25.51
C ASN A 820 34.01 11.65 24.77
N ASN A 821 32.76 12.13 24.80
CA ASN A 821 31.65 11.46 24.13
C ASN A 821 31.79 11.47 22.60
N LEU A 822 32.32 12.57 22.03
CA LEU A 822 32.65 12.63 20.61
C LEU A 822 33.75 11.63 20.22
N LEU A 823 34.74 11.43 21.08
CA LEU A 823 35.80 10.42 20.87
C LEU A 823 35.20 8.99 20.89
N ILE A 824 34.25 8.74 21.77
CA ILE A 824 33.53 7.47 21.82
C ILE A 824 32.77 7.24 20.52
N LEU A 825 32.01 8.22 20.04
CA LEU A 825 31.29 8.13 18.77
C LEU A 825 32.21 7.91 17.58
N LYS A 826 33.35 8.63 17.53
CA LYS A 826 34.35 8.42 16.49
C LYS A 826 34.83 6.96 16.48
N ASN A 827 35.16 6.41 17.63
CA ASN A 827 35.58 5.01 17.77
C ASN A 827 34.48 4.04 17.35
N GLN A 828 33.23 4.32 17.67
CA GLN A 828 32.06 3.54 17.24
C GLN A 828 31.96 3.51 15.71
N PHE A 829 32.07 4.64 15.03
CA PHE A 829 32.00 4.70 13.57
C PHE A 829 33.22 4.08 12.87
N LEU A 830 34.39 4.13 13.48
CA LEU A 830 35.56 3.40 13.00
C LEU A 830 35.34 1.88 13.14
N PHE A 831 34.73 1.44 14.20
CA PHE A 831 34.36 0.03 14.37
C PHE A 831 33.31 -0.42 13.35
N TYR A 832 32.35 0.45 12.98
CA TYR A 832 31.41 0.16 11.89
C TYR A 832 32.15 -0.05 10.56
N LYS A 833 33.16 0.78 10.28
CA LYS A 833 34.00 0.62 9.10
C LYS A 833 34.70 -0.76 9.08
N GLU A 834 35.30 -1.16 10.19
CA GLU A 834 35.91 -2.50 10.30
C GLU A 834 34.90 -3.63 10.06
N MET A 835 33.67 -3.47 10.52
CA MET A 835 32.61 -4.45 10.26
C MET A 835 32.20 -4.48 8.81
N MET A 836 32.10 -3.32 8.15
CA MET A 836 31.79 -3.22 6.70
C MET A 836 32.89 -3.88 5.86
N ASP A 837 34.16 -3.70 6.24
CA ASP A 837 35.30 -4.37 5.61
C ASP A 837 35.20 -5.90 5.73
N LYS A 838 34.84 -6.42 6.91
CA LYS A 838 34.59 -7.85 7.13
C LYS A 838 33.43 -8.38 6.29
N LEU A 839 32.41 -7.56 6.05
CA LEU A 839 31.27 -7.87 5.21
C LEU A 839 31.58 -7.76 3.70
N ASN A 840 32.80 -7.34 3.33
CA ASN A 840 33.21 -7.05 1.96
C ASN A 840 32.30 -6.01 1.26
N ILE A 841 31.79 -5.05 2.00
CA ILE A 841 31.01 -3.93 1.47
C ILE A 841 32.00 -3.04 0.70
N LYS A 842 31.66 -2.70 -0.54
CA LYS A 842 32.56 -1.89 -1.40
C LYS A 842 32.74 -0.48 -0.83
N GLU A 843 33.96 0.04 -0.89
CA GLU A 843 34.29 1.39 -0.40
C GLU A 843 33.53 2.52 -1.13
N ASN A 844 33.06 2.29 -2.35
CA ASN A 844 32.23 3.23 -3.10
C ASN A 844 30.71 2.98 -2.95
N SER A 845 30.29 2.13 -2.03
CA SER A 845 28.88 1.92 -1.72
C SER A 845 28.29 3.07 -0.91
N ASP A 846 27.00 3.28 -1.05
CA ASP A 846 26.30 4.35 -0.34
C ASP A 846 26.41 4.20 1.18
N LEU A 847 26.37 2.95 1.68
CA LEU A 847 26.54 2.65 3.10
C LEU A 847 27.93 3.03 3.62
N PHE A 848 28.98 2.68 2.87
CA PHE A 848 30.35 3.02 3.26
C PHE A 848 30.56 4.54 3.26
N MET A 849 30.08 5.22 2.23
CA MET A 849 30.15 6.68 2.13
C MET A 849 29.40 7.37 3.27
N GLN A 850 28.21 6.90 3.62
CA GLN A 850 27.43 7.40 4.76
C GLN A 850 28.24 7.33 6.06
N ASN A 851 28.92 6.20 6.31
CA ASN A 851 29.75 6.07 7.51
C ASN A 851 30.99 6.99 7.45
N GLN A 852 31.58 7.21 6.29
CA GLN A 852 32.70 8.15 6.12
C GLN A 852 32.27 9.61 6.39
N GLU A 853 31.09 10.00 5.94
CA GLU A 853 30.49 11.31 6.24
C GLU A 853 30.33 11.51 7.75
N LYS A 854 29.85 10.48 8.47
CA LYS A 854 29.72 10.52 9.94
C LYS A 854 31.04 10.66 10.64
N ILE A 855 32.07 9.90 10.24
CA ILE A 855 33.43 10.00 10.80
C ILE A 855 33.98 11.41 10.62
N LYS A 856 33.91 11.94 9.41
CA LYS A 856 34.41 13.27 9.05
C LYS A 856 33.70 14.34 9.89
N PHE A 857 32.41 14.28 10.00
CA PHE A 857 31.61 15.24 10.81
C PHE A 857 32.01 15.23 12.27
N VAL A 858 32.16 14.06 12.89
CA VAL A 858 32.56 13.93 14.29
C VAL A 858 34.00 14.41 14.49
N GLU A 859 34.91 14.20 13.54
CA GLU A 859 36.27 14.72 13.57
C GLU A 859 36.32 16.26 13.51
N GLU A 860 35.54 16.86 12.64
CA GLU A 860 35.43 18.31 12.54
C GLU A 860 34.89 18.91 13.85
N LEU A 861 33.84 18.31 14.39
CA LEU A 861 33.22 18.76 15.64
C LEU A 861 34.17 18.55 16.83
N TYR A 862 34.85 17.41 16.91
CA TYR A 862 35.87 17.13 17.94
C TYR A 862 36.96 18.18 17.90
N THR A 863 37.45 18.56 16.74
CA THR A 863 38.49 19.57 16.57
C THR A 863 38.05 20.93 17.10
N ILE A 864 36.81 21.33 16.84
CA ILE A 864 36.22 22.59 17.34
C ILE A 864 36.07 22.54 18.87
N ILE A 865 35.53 21.48 19.42
CA ILE A 865 35.30 21.33 20.85
C ILE A 865 36.64 21.27 21.60
N ASN A 866 37.61 20.50 21.12
CA ASN A 866 38.95 20.42 21.73
C ASN A 866 39.69 21.79 21.73
N HIS A 867 39.59 22.54 20.64
CA HIS A 867 40.10 23.90 20.59
C HIS A 867 39.46 24.80 21.67
N ASN A 868 38.15 24.72 21.81
CA ASN A 868 37.39 25.48 22.82
C ASN A 868 37.76 25.05 24.23
N THR A 869 37.86 23.74 24.47
CA THR A 869 38.26 23.20 25.80
C THR A 869 39.65 23.65 26.21
N THR A 870 40.61 23.56 25.29
CA THR A 870 41.99 24.00 25.53
C THR A 870 42.12 25.51 25.73
N THR A 871 41.27 26.31 25.02
CA THR A 871 41.22 27.75 25.20
C THR A 871 40.70 28.13 26.58
N ILE A 872 39.60 27.48 27.02
CA ILE A 872 39.03 27.70 28.35
C ILE A 872 39.99 27.30 29.47
N GLU A 873 40.69 26.16 29.31
CA GLU A 873 41.69 25.68 30.26
C GLU A 873 42.79 26.73 30.49
N LYS A 874 43.28 27.37 29.41
CA LYS A 874 44.23 28.48 29.48
C LYS A 874 43.70 29.69 30.28
N TYR A 875 42.40 29.97 30.14
CA TYR A 875 41.77 31.08 30.85
C TYR A 875 41.43 30.76 32.33
N LEU A 876 41.14 29.50 32.64
CA LEU A 876 40.95 29.03 34.02
C LEU A 876 42.21 29.12 34.85
N ASN A 877 43.37 28.89 34.24
CA ASN A 877 44.68 28.91 34.87
C ASN A 877 45.28 30.32 35.00
N LYS A 878 44.69 31.34 34.38
CA LYS A 878 45.08 32.75 34.54
C LYS A 878 44.11 33.49 35.47
N ASN A 879 44.63 33.90 36.63
CA ASN A 879 43.90 34.73 37.57
C ASN A 879 43.67 36.18 37.10
N GLU A 880 43.56 36.47 35.83
CA GLU A 880 43.42 37.82 35.29
C GLU A 880 42.00 38.22 34.95
N TYR A 881 41.66 39.39 35.43
CA TYR A 881 40.44 40.13 35.47
C TYR A 881 39.81 40.54 34.14
N GLU A 882 38.50 40.37 34.09
CA GLU A 882 37.45 41.33 33.68
C GLU A 882 37.05 41.52 32.19
N LEU A 883 35.81 41.76 32.07
CA LEU A 883 34.90 42.34 31.06
C LEU A 883 35.31 42.36 29.57
N ASN A 884 36.54 42.66 29.22
CA ASN A 884 37.04 42.53 27.82
C ASN A 884 37.26 41.08 27.40
N ALA A 885 37.50 40.18 28.33
CA ALA A 885 37.67 38.74 28.11
C ALA A 885 36.40 38.11 27.57
N LYS A 886 35.22 38.59 27.91
CA LYS A 886 33.94 38.03 27.44
C LYS A 886 33.73 38.22 25.92
N ARG A 887 34.12 39.35 25.34
CA ARG A 887 34.05 39.59 23.87
C ARG A 887 35.12 38.83 23.13
N VAL A 888 36.32 38.72 23.70
CA VAL A 888 37.44 37.97 23.10
C VAL A 888 37.14 36.48 23.23
N PHE A 889 36.65 36.00 24.36
CA PHE A 889 36.28 34.62 24.62
C PHE A 889 35.18 34.14 23.69
N LEU A 890 34.14 34.91 23.47
CA LEU A 890 33.08 34.57 22.51
C LEU A 890 33.53 34.69 21.03
N ARG A 891 34.55 35.47 20.76
CA ARG A 891 35.18 35.56 19.42
C ARG A 891 36.18 34.44 19.16
N GLU A 892 36.95 34.03 20.16
CA GLU A 892 37.91 32.94 20.08
C GLU A 892 37.26 31.56 20.12
N LEU A 893 36.07 31.43 20.72
CA LEU A 893 35.27 30.19 20.71
C LEU A 893 34.72 29.81 19.31
N ASN A 894 34.97 30.62 18.30
CA ASN A 894 34.61 30.37 16.88
C ASN A 894 33.19 29.80 16.69
N PHE A 895 32.28 30.10 17.60
CA PHE A 895 30.88 29.74 17.45
C PHE A 895 30.20 30.71 16.48
N GLU A 896 30.55 30.62 15.19
CA GLU A 896 29.73 31.27 14.18
C GLU A 896 28.34 30.64 14.13
N LYS A 897 27.29 31.46 14.04
CA LYS A 897 25.86 31.06 13.93
C LYS A 897 25.61 29.99 12.86
N LYS A 898 26.48 29.90 11.86
CA LYS A 898 26.38 28.93 10.75
C LYS A 898 26.63 27.49 11.22
N TYR A 899 27.63 27.27 12.08
CA TYR A 899 27.94 25.95 12.62
C TYR A 899 26.94 25.48 13.66
N SER A 900 26.33 26.43 14.40
CA SER A 900 25.34 26.06 15.41
C SER A 900 24.08 25.41 14.83
N LYS A 901 23.68 25.81 13.60
CA LYS A 901 22.50 25.26 12.95
C LYS A 901 22.73 23.84 12.42
N ASP A 902 23.84 23.59 11.76
CA ASP A 902 24.22 22.31 11.19
C ASP A 902 24.53 21.27 12.28
N ILE A 903 25.20 21.70 13.35
CA ILE A 903 25.48 20.91 14.54
C ILE A 903 24.19 20.58 15.30
N LEU A 904 23.27 21.56 15.42
CA LEU A 904 21.97 21.37 16.03
C LEU A 904 21.08 20.41 15.26
N GLU A 905 21.08 20.49 13.94
CA GLU A 905 20.32 19.61 13.08
C GLU A 905 20.84 18.18 13.14
N TYR A 906 22.15 17.98 13.21
CA TYR A 906 22.77 16.68 13.37
C TYR A 906 22.55 16.09 14.76
N PHE A 907 22.66 16.88 15.83
CA PHE A 907 22.37 16.42 17.18
C PHE A 907 20.90 16.28 17.50
N LYS A 908 20.02 16.92 16.72
CA LYS A 908 18.58 16.71 16.77
C LYS A 908 18.25 15.24 16.60
N ASP A 909 19.00 14.56 15.77
CA ASP A 909 18.85 13.15 15.47
C ASP A 909 19.52 12.23 16.50
N TYR A 910 20.54 12.71 17.23
CA TYR A 910 21.32 11.90 18.20
C TYR A 910 20.93 12.14 19.67
N GLY A 911 20.20 13.17 19.97
CA GLY A 911 19.99 13.58 21.34
C GLY A 911 18.58 13.94 21.73
N GLY A 912 17.63 13.01 21.61
CA GLY A 912 16.33 13.05 22.31
C GLY A 912 15.66 14.42 22.54
N ILE A 913 14.47 14.40 22.78
CA ILE A 913 13.39 15.33 23.18
C ILE A 913 13.78 16.78 23.59
N CYS A 914 14.96 17.02 24.14
CA CYS A 914 15.38 18.35 24.65
C CYS A 914 15.70 19.40 23.59
N LEU A 915 15.95 19.02 22.33
CA LEU A 915 16.40 19.97 21.30
C LEU A 915 15.28 20.74 20.61
N PHE A 916 14.06 20.21 20.55
CA PHE A 916 12.92 20.86 19.91
C PHE A 916 12.43 22.13 20.63
N GLN A 917 12.59 22.19 21.96
CA GLN A 917 12.19 23.38 22.73
C GLN A 917 13.16 24.56 22.63
N LEU A 918 14.31 24.35 22.02
CA LEU A 918 15.38 25.36 21.95
C LEU A 918 15.31 26.24 20.68
N GLN A 919 14.44 25.90 19.71
CA GLN A 919 14.20 26.70 18.50
C GLN A 919 13.04 27.70 18.63
N ALA A 920 12.21 27.60 19.65
CA ALA A 920 11.19 28.59 19.97
C ALA A 920 11.69 29.54 21.06
#